data_737dc0f96f45c5af921842525f48993c
#
_entry.id   737dc0f96f45c5af921842525f48993c
#
_cell.length_a   1.000
_cell.length_b   1.000
_cell.length_c   1.000
_cell.angle_alpha   90.00
_cell.angle_beta   90.00
_cell.angle_gamma   90.00
#
_symmetry.space_group_name_H-M   'P 1'
#
loop_
_entity.id
_entity.type
_entity.pdbx_description
1 polymer ?
#
loop_
_entity_poly.entity_id
_entity_poly.type
_entity_poly.pdbx_seq_one_letter_code
_entity_poly.pdbx_strand_id
1 'polypeptide(L)'
;MFDLKRLLLGRRLASGEIHHTRVNNFIGLSVFSSDALSSVAYATQEIMAALSTSLHHAGIAAIAAGVAHPLFGLSVPVAFGIVGLLVVLGISYRQTIMAYPTGGGAYIVAKENLGEIAALVAGASLLVDYILTVSVSASAGVANITSAFSPLQGHEVFLTLVAITVIALANLRGVKESGAFFAVPTYGFITMMMLLLAVGVVRAVVSGGPSPAQVHTSVETAKSISGFALVMVFMKAFSSGCTALTGVEAISNGIQAFQVPAEKNASKTMIWMVLLLGTMFLGITLLSSRFGIVYAHSADAAQVAETLLSKLAKAVYGDVAHGLPKLLYYLTQGFTFLILVVAANTAYADFPRLSALMGRDAYLPKQMASQGDRLVFSNGIIILTAVSGLLVWMLHANTDLLLPLYALGVFTGFTLSQAGMVMHWWRLRTEDPRWAAKAAVNGIGTLTTAVVWLDIVVNKFKTEGGFGGVWIILLLIPLMVWTFLLIHRHYIRVNAILAGSRTDDIYQRKQRVVVLVSGIHRGVIEALQYAKAIAGRGEVEAWSIDFTDEHGHESRAMEKLRRDWHRYCEGTPLIPIESPFRKIVEPVVERLDQIRRHEPEYTITVILPEFVTGHWWENLLHNQTALRLKAVLMTKPKVVVISIPYHLQPDLE
;
A
#
# COMPACT_ATOMS: atom_id res chain seq x y z
N MET A 1 3.49 -16.36 31.21
CA MET A 1 2.52 -15.74 30.31
C MET A 1 3.06 -15.86 28.89
N PHE A 2 2.47 -16.71 28.04
CA PHE A 2 2.89 -16.85 26.63
C PHE A 2 2.68 -15.51 25.93
N ASP A 3 3.76 -14.91 25.49
CA ASP A 3 3.70 -13.62 24.76
C ASP A 3 3.17 -13.89 23.35
N LEU A 4 1.85 -13.83 23.18
CA LEU A 4 1.13 -14.02 21.92
C LEU A 4 1.71 -13.10 20.83
N LYS A 5 2.18 -11.90 21.23
CA LYS A 5 2.83 -10.93 20.35
C LYS A 5 4.16 -11.48 19.82
N ARG A 6 4.93 -12.19 20.64
CA ARG A 6 6.17 -12.84 20.23
C ARG A 6 5.93 -14.06 19.34
N LEU A 7 4.87 -14.83 19.62
CA LEU A 7 4.46 -15.95 18.78
C LEU A 7 3.98 -15.50 17.39
N LEU A 8 3.14 -14.48 17.35
CA LEU A 8 2.56 -13.96 16.08
C LEU A 8 3.56 -13.13 15.26
N LEU A 9 4.41 -12.36 15.91
CA LEU A 9 5.22 -11.34 15.26
C LEU A 9 6.75 -11.57 15.35
N GLY A 10 7.24 -12.66 15.94
CA GLY A 10 8.66 -13.03 16.01
C GLY A 10 9.51 -12.19 16.98
N ARG A 11 10.85 -12.37 16.95
CA ARG A 11 11.82 -11.65 17.79
C ARG A 11 12.09 -10.23 17.30
N ARG A 12 12.55 -9.36 18.20
CA ARG A 12 13.09 -8.03 17.84
C ARG A 12 14.44 -8.18 17.17
N LEU A 13 14.75 -7.33 16.20
CA LEU A 13 16.01 -7.31 15.44
C LEU A 13 16.81 -6.06 15.76
N ALA A 14 18.12 -6.21 15.95
CA ALA A 14 19.01 -5.08 16.15
C ALA A 14 19.35 -4.39 14.82
N SER A 15 19.58 -3.06 14.84
CA SER A 15 19.84 -2.27 13.62
C SER A 15 21.06 -2.76 12.83
N GLY A 16 22.04 -3.40 13.47
CA GLY A 16 23.22 -3.98 12.80
C GLY A 16 22.94 -5.22 11.94
N GLU A 17 21.79 -5.89 12.12
CA GLU A 17 21.43 -7.12 11.38
C GLU A 17 20.96 -6.84 9.94
N ILE A 18 20.78 -5.57 9.56
CA ILE A 18 20.32 -5.15 8.21
C ILE A 18 21.30 -5.58 7.10
N HIS A 19 22.60 -5.58 7.35
CA HIS A 19 23.62 -5.83 6.32
C HIS A 19 23.72 -7.29 5.83
N HIS A 20 23.18 -8.27 6.56
CA HIS A 20 23.29 -9.69 6.24
C HIS A 20 22.14 -10.24 5.37
N THR A 21 21.28 -9.38 4.81
CA THR A 21 20.03 -9.79 4.16
C THR A 21 19.99 -9.60 2.64
N ARG A 22 21.14 -9.41 1.98
CA ARG A 22 21.18 -9.25 0.51
C ARG A 22 20.97 -10.59 -0.20
N VAL A 23 20.13 -10.54 -1.25
CA VAL A 23 19.73 -11.73 -2.02
C VAL A 23 20.62 -11.94 -3.25
N ASN A 24 20.88 -13.19 -3.59
CA ASN A 24 21.51 -13.57 -4.86
C ASN A 24 20.48 -13.50 -6.02
N ASN A 25 20.90 -13.67 -7.27
CA ASN A 25 20.02 -13.56 -8.45
C ASN A 25 18.90 -14.60 -8.44
N PHE A 26 19.12 -15.81 -7.92
CA PHE A 26 18.12 -16.87 -7.85
C PHE A 26 16.98 -16.47 -6.89
N ILE A 27 17.31 -16.06 -5.69
CA ILE A 27 16.33 -15.56 -4.72
C ILE A 27 15.74 -14.22 -5.20
N GLY A 28 16.56 -13.34 -5.81
CA GLY A 28 16.11 -12.08 -6.36
C GLY A 28 15.04 -12.23 -7.44
N LEU A 29 15.18 -13.22 -8.32
CA LEU A 29 14.16 -13.56 -9.33
C LEU A 29 12.86 -14.00 -8.65
N SER A 30 12.92 -14.87 -7.65
CA SER A 30 11.71 -15.35 -6.99
C SER A 30 10.99 -14.29 -6.17
N VAL A 31 11.71 -13.32 -5.59
CA VAL A 31 11.14 -12.28 -4.73
C VAL A 31 10.62 -11.09 -5.54
N PHE A 32 11.39 -10.61 -6.53
CA PHE A 32 11.06 -9.39 -7.27
C PHE A 32 10.38 -9.63 -8.62
N SER A 33 10.35 -10.87 -9.13
CA SER A 33 9.68 -11.16 -10.39
C SER A 33 8.41 -11.98 -10.23
N SER A 34 8.04 -12.39 -9.01
CA SER A 34 6.83 -13.18 -8.77
C SER A 34 5.57 -12.47 -9.25
N ASP A 35 5.48 -11.14 -9.07
CA ASP A 35 4.38 -10.35 -9.54
C ASP A 35 4.30 -10.33 -11.07
N ALA A 36 5.38 -9.96 -11.76
CA ALA A 36 5.41 -9.99 -13.22
C ALA A 36 5.13 -11.39 -13.79
N LEU A 37 5.75 -12.45 -13.24
CA LEU A 37 5.55 -13.81 -13.72
C LEU A 37 4.14 -14.33 -13.46
N SER A 38 3.50 -13.95 -12.36
CA SER A 38 2.14 -14.36 -12.02
C SER A 38 1.09 -13.77 -12.96
N SER A 39 1.36 -12.62 -13.59
CA SER A 39 0.46 -11.98 -14.54
C SER A 39 0.13 -12.84 -15.77
N VAL A 40 1.00 -13.81 -16.10
CA VAL A 40 0.75 -14.82 -17.13
C VAL A 40 -0.54 -15.61 -16.88
N ALA A 41 -0.92 -15.79 -15.62
CA ALA A 41 -2.11 -16.56 -15.24
C ALA A 41 -3.42 -15.92 -15.71
N TYR A 42 -3.46 -14.59 -15.86
CA TYR A 42 -4.68 -13.86 -16.25
C TYR A 42 -4.55 -13.01 -17.52
N ALA A 43 -3.35 -12.66 -17.97
CA ALA A 43 -3.19 -11.72 -19.07
C ALA A 43 -3.79 -12.21 -20.41
N THR A 44 -3.62 -13.48 -20.77
CA THR A 44 -4.26 -14.06 -21.95
C THR A 44 -5.78 -14.11 -21.80
N GLN A 45 -6.29 -14.33 -20.59
CA GLN A 45 -7.70 -14.28 -20.27
C GLN A 45 -8.28 -12.88 -20.53
N GLU A 46 -7.59 -11.83 -20.16
CA GLU A 46 -7.98 -10.44 -20.41
C GLU A 46 -8.05 -10.09 -21.91
N ILE A 47 -7.11 -10.60 -22.71
CA ILE A 47 -7.19 -10.47 -24.19
C ILE A 47 -8.47 -11.11 -24.71
N MET A 48 -8.74 -12.36 -24.30
CA MET A 48 -9.92 -13.10 -24.75
C MET A 48 -11.22 -12.45 -24.28
N ALA A 49 -11.27 -11.95 -23.04
CA ALA A 49 -12.39 -11.21 -22.49
C ALA A 49 -12.70 -9.93 -23.29
N ALA A 50 -11.65 -9.16 -23.64
CA ALA A 50 -11.80 -7.95 -24.44
C ALA A 50 -12.32 -8.23 -25.86
N LEU A 51 -11.82 -9.31 -26.49
CA LEU A 51 -12.31 -9.76 -27.80
C LEU A 51 -13.75 -10.22 -27.72
N SER A 52 -14.11 -10.99 -26.69
CA SER A 52 -15.46 -11.46 -26.41
C SER A 52 -16.46 -10.30 -26.24
N THR A 53 -16.13 -9.32 -25.42
CA THR A 53 -16.95 -8.11 -25.20
C THR A 53 -17.15 -7.33 -26.49
N SER A 54 -16.11 -7.23 -27.34
CA SER A 54 -16.19 -6.55 -28.62
C SER A 54 -17.14 -7.23 -29.60
N LEU A 55 -17.20 -8.58 -29.58
CA LEU A 55 -18.16 -9.37 -30.35
C LEU A 55 -19.61 -9.16 -29.89
N HIS A 56 -19.82 -9.11 -28.56
CA HIS A 56 -21.13 -8.85 -27.98
C HIS A 56 -21.70 -7.49 -28.41
N HIS A 57 -20.86 -6.44 -28.36
CA HIS A 57 -21.26 -5.09 -28.81
C HIS A 57 -21.56 -5.02 -30.33
N ALA A 58 -20.94 -5.91 -31.12
CA ALA A 58 -21.23 -6.03 -32.54
C ALA A 58 -22.50 -6.85 -32.85
N GLY A 59 -23.28 -7.26 -31.83
CA GLY A 59 -24.51 -8.05 -31.97
C GLY A 59 -24.30 -9.51 -32.38
N ILE A 60 -23.05 -10.01 -32.23
CA ILE A 60 -22.70 -11.37 -32.63
C ILE A 60 -22.89 -12.31 -31.43
N ALA A 61 -23.99 -13.08 -31.44
CA ALA A 61 -24.38 -14.02 -30.39
C ALA A 61 -23.49 -15.30 -30.31
N ALA A 62 -22.33 -15.32 -30.96
CA ALA A 62 -21.44 -16.49 -31.08
C ALA A 62 -20.94 -17.08 -29.74
N ILE A 63 -20.98 -16.30 -28.65
CA ILE A 63 -20.43 -16.69 -27.36
C ILE A 63 -21.31 -17.62 -26.58
N ALA A 64 -22.66 -17.48 -26.68
CA ALA A 64 -23.63 -18.36 -26.02
C ALA A 64 -23.57 -19.80 -26.51
N ALA A 65 -23.00 -20.04 -27.69
CA ALA A 65 -22.93 -21.36 -28.33
C ALA A 65 -21.55 -22.06 -28.15
N GLY A 66 -20.60 -21.46 -27.44
CA GLY A 66 -19.23 -22.06 -27.27
C GLY A 66 -18.41 -22.10 -28.57
N VAL A 67 -18.76 -21.30 -29.56
CA VAL A 67 -18.14 -21.31 -30.91
C VAL A 67 -16.98 -20.34 -30.96
N ALA A 68 -15.81 -20.82 -31.36
CA ALA A 68 -14.60 -19.97 -31.56
C ALA A 68 -14.81 -19.07 -32.80
N HIS A 69 -14.89 -17.75 -32.58
CA HIS A 69 -14.99 -16.77 -33.65
C HIS A 69 -13.60 -16.41 -34.21
N PRO A 70 -13.43 -16.15 -35.53
CA PRO A 70 -12.14 -15.78 -36.13
C PRO A 70 -11.41 -14.61 -35.46
N LEU A 71 -12.15 -13.69 -34.83
CA LEU A 71 -11.56 -12.55 -34.08
C LEU A 71 -10.69 -13.01 -32.91
N PHE A 72 -10.91 -14.18 -32.31
CA PHE A 72 -10.01 -14.73 -31.29
C PHE A 72 -8.61 -15.02 -31.83
N GLY A 73 -8.44 -15.18 -33.15
CA GLY A 73 -7.15 -15.23 -33.80
C GLY A 73 -6.32 -13.95 -33.63
N LEU A 74 -6.96 -12.80 -33.38
CA LEU A 74 -6.26 -11.56 -33.07
C LEU A 74 -5.47 -11.60 -31.76
N SER A 75 -5.77 -12.53 -30.87
CA SER A 75 -5.01 -12.73 -29.63
C SER A 75 -3.51 -12.97 -29.89
N VAL A 76 -3.18 -13.65 -30.97
CA VAL A 76 -1.78 -13.95 -31.33
C VAL A 76 -1.00 -12.69 -31.73
N PRO A 77 -1.40 -11.88 -32.75
CA PRO A 77 -0.70 -10.63 -33.06
C PRO A 77 -0.72 -9.62 -31.91
N VAL A 78 -1.77 -9.61 -31.09
CA VAL A 78 -1.83 -8.80 -29.85
C VAL A 78 -0.73 -9.24 -28.90
N ALA A 79 -0.57 -10.54 -28.66
CA ALA A 79 0.47 -11.07 -27.76
C ALA A 79 1.89 -10.76 -28.26
N PHE A 80 2.14 -10.82 -29.57
CA PHE A 80 3.43 -10.41 -30.14
C PHE A 80 3.69 -8.90 -29.91
N GLY A 81 2.67 -8.06 -30.07
CA GLY A 81 2.78 -6.63 -29.76
C GLY A 81 3.13 -6.38 -28.28
N ILE A 82 2.48 -7.09 -27.36
CA ILE A 82 2.72 -6.99 -25.92
C ILE A 82 4.13 -7.48 -25.56
N VAL A 83 4.61 -8.60 -26.14
CA VAL A 83 5.98 -9.07 -25.94
C VAL A 83 6.99 -8.07 -26.50
N GLY A 84 6.70 -7.45 -27.64
CA GLY A 84 7.52 -6.34 -28.18
C GLY A 84 7.64 -5.19 -27.18
N LEU A 85 6.52 -4.76 -26.59
CA LEU A 85 6.52 -3.73 -25.54
C LEU A 85 7.27 -4.19 -24.28
N LEU A 86 7.12 -5.46 -23.85
CA LEU A 86 7.86 -6.05 -22.75
C LEU A 86 9.38 -5.95 -22.96
N VAL A 87 9.86 -6.21 -24.15
CA VAL A 87 11.28 -6.09 -24.50
C VAL A 87 11.73 -4.64 -24.40
N VAL A 88 10.96 -3.69 -24.93
CA VAL A 88 11.26 -2.25 -24.84
C VAL A 88 11.32 -1.82 -23.36
N LEU A 89 10.33 -2.21 -22.55
CA LEU A 89 10.31 -1.92 -21.11
C LEU A 89 11.50 -2.54 -20.39
N GLY A 90 11.82 -3.81 -20.67
CA GLY A 90 12.95 -4.49 -20.08
C GLY A 90 14.30 -3.81 -20.38
N ILE A 91 14.51 -3.34 -21.62
CA ILE A 91 15.70 -2.57 -22.00
C ILE A 91 15.71 -1.21 -21.29
N SER A 92 14.57 -0.52 -21.23
CA SER A 92 14.42 0.75 -20.53
C SER A 92 14.71 0.63 -19.04
N TYR A 93 14.10 -0.32 -18.35
CA TYR A 93 14.34 -0.53 -16.92
C TYR A 93 15.77 -0.99 -16.60
N ARG A 94 16.44 -1.73 -17.51
CA ARG A 94 17.89 -1.97 -17.36
C ARG A 94 18.69 -0.68 -17.36
N GLN A 95 18.33 0.28 -18.18
CA GLN A 95 18.99 1.60 -18.18
C GLN A 95 18.71 2.34 -16.87
N THR A 96 17.46 2.29 -16.38
CA THR A 96 17.07 2.88 -15.10
C THR A 96 17.84 2.26 -13.93
N ILE A 97 17.97 0.92 -13.87
CA ILE A 97 18.74 0.20 -12.84
C ILE A 97 20.20 0.66 -12.81
N MET A 98 20.81 0.87 -13.98
CA MET A 98 22.21 1.31 -14.06
C MET A 98 22.38 2.80 -13.74
N ALA A 99 21.40 3.64 -14.06
CA ALA A 99 21.43 5.09 -13.79
C ALA A 99 21.08 5.42 -12.32
N TYR A 100 20.21 4.64 -11.70
CA TYR A 100 19.69 4.86 -10.35
C TYR A 100 19.90 3.66 -9.42
N PRO A 101 21.16 3.34 -9.05
CA PRO A 101 21.49 2.15 -8.23
C PRO A 101 20.92 2.24 -6.81
N THR A 102 20.47 3.40 -6.37
CA THR A 102 19.79 3.61 -5.09
C THR A 102 18.34 3.11 -5.07
N GLY A 103 17.79 2.72 -6.23
CA GLY A 103 16.38 2.32 -6.35
C GLY A 103 15.43 3.50 -6.27
N GLY A 104 14.15 3.22 -6.05
CA GLY A 104 13.10 4.24 -5.91
C GLY A 104 12.23 4.42 -7.16
N GLY A 105 12.53 3.70 -8.22
CA GLY A 105 11.67 3.53 -9.39
C GLY A 105 11.18 4.85 -10.03
N ALA A 106 9.95 4.83 -10.51
CA ALA A 106 9.36 5.95 -11.24
C ALA A 106 9.30 7.25 -10.42
N TYR A 107 9.14 7.18 -9.08
CA TYR A 107 9.11 8.36 -8.22
C TYR A 107 10.43 9.14 -8.25
N ILE A 108 11.57 8.46 -8.06
CA ILE A 108 12.90 9.09 -8.07
C ILE A 108 13.24 9.62 -9.46
N VAL A 109 13.01 8.80 -10.49
CA VAL A 109 13.27 9.20 -11.88
C VAL A 109 12.47 10.45 -12.26
N ALA A 110 11.18 10.49 -11.91
CA ALA A 110 10.34 11.66 -12.16
C ALA A 110 10.79 12.87 -11.32
N LYS A 111 11.16 12.69 -10.05
CA LYS A 111 11.60 13.75 -9.15
C LYS A 111 12.84 14.47 -9.70
N GLU A 112 13.83 13.71 -10.13
CA GLU A 112 15.10 14.28 -10.60
C GLU A 112 15.01 14.87 -12.02
N ASN A 113 14.13 14.35 -12.89
CA ASN A 113 14.14 14.72 -14.29
C ASN A 113 12.92 15.54 -14.75
N LEU A 114 11.74 15.32 -14.15
CA LEU A 114 10.50 15.99 -14.58
C LEU A 114 9.99 17.01 -13.56
N GLY A 115 10.51 16.96 -12.32
CA GLY A 115 10.16 17.89 -11.25
C GLY A 115 9.14 17.35 -10.27
N GLU A 116 8.78 18.19 -9.28
CA GLU A 116 8.01 17.82 -8.10
C GLU A 116 6.63 17.24 -8.40
N ILE A 117 5.84 17.91 -9.23
CA ILE A 117 4.46 17.47 -9.52
C ILE A 117 4.45 16.11 -10.23
N ALA A 118 5.33 15.91 -11.22
CA ALA A 118 5.44 14.64 -11.92
C ALA A 118 5.88 13.52 -10.97
N ALA A 119 6.79 13.80 -10.02
CA ALA A 119 7.18 12.87 -8.98
C ALA A 119 6.00 12.48 -8.08
N LEU A 120 5.19 13.46 -7.65
CA LEU A 120 4.03 13.19 -6.80
C LEU A 120 2.95 12.38 -7.53
N VAL A 121 2.73 12.64 -8.83
CA VAL A 121 1.84 11.82 -9.65
C VAL A 121 2.36 10.40 -9.78
N ALA A 122 3.67 10.22 -10.06
CA ALA A 122 4.29 8.91 -10.12
C ALA A 122 4.21 8.17 -8.76
N GLY A 123 4.47 8.88 -7.66
CA GLY A 123 4.37 8.33 -6.31
C GLY A 123 2.94 7.92 -5.95
N ALA A 124 1.95 8.76 -6.23
CA ALA A 124 0.54 8.44 -6.02
C ALA A 124 0.11 7.22 -6.85
N SER A 125 0.50 7.17 -8.13
CA SER A 125 0.21 6.05 -9.03
C SER A 125 0.80 4.74 -8.51
N LEU A 126 2.06 4.75 -8.06
CA LEU A 126 2.72 3.56 -7.49
C LEU A 126 2.07 3.11 -6.18
N LEU A 127 1.65 4.04 -5.29
CA LEU A 127 0.95 3.66 -4.06
C LEU A 127 -0.39 2.99 -4.36
N VAL A 128 -1.15 3.51 -5.33
CA VAL A 128 -2.40 2.92 -5.81
C VAL A 128 -2.15 1.56 -6.47
N ASP A 129 -1.12 1.48 -7.29
CA ASP A 129 -0.67 0.26 -7.95
C ASP A 129 -0.39 -0.87 -6.94
N TYR A 130 0.40 -0.62 -5.90
CA TYR A 130 0.69 -1.63 -4.87
C TYR A 130 -0.55 -2.10 -4.12
N ILE A 131 -1.51 -1.21 -3.83
CA ILE A 131 -2.79 -1.57 -3.20
C ILE A 131 -3.58 -2.52 -4.12
N LEU A 132 -3.63 -2.19 -5.40
CA LEU A 132 -4.34 -2.99 -6.40
C LEU A 132 -3.60 -4.30 -6.72
N THR A 133 -2.27 -4.31 -6.71
CA THR A 133 -1.46 -5.54 -6.83
C THR A 133 -1.85 -6.57 -5.77
N VAL A 134 -1.96 -6.16 -4.50
CA VAL A 134 -2.41 -7.07 -3.43
C VAL A 134 -3.82 -7.57 -3.70
N SER A 135 -4.75 -6.68 -4.05
CA SER A 135 -6.15 -7.01 -4.27
C SER A 135 -6.34 -7.95 -5.48
N VAL A 136 -5.72 -7.61 -6.62
CA VAL A 136 -5.80 -8.38 -7.88
C VAL A 136 -5.15 -9.74 -7.73
N SER A 137 -3.90 -9.78 -7.25
CA SER A 137 -3.13 -11.02 -7.17
C SER A 137 -3.77 -12.02 -6.20
N ALA A 138 -4.23 -11.56 -5.02
CA ALA A 138 -4.93 -12.44 -4.09
C ALA A 138 -6.26 -12.93 -4.67
N SER A 139 -7.07 -12.06 -5.30
CA SER A 139 -8.35 -12.45 -5.92
C SER A 139 -8.15 -13.41 -7.10
N ALA A 140 -7.20 -13.14 -7.99
CA ALA A 140 -6.86 -14.04 -9.11
C ALA A 140 -6.35 -15.40 -8.64
N GLY A 141 -5.56 -15.43 -7.55
CA GLY A 141 -5.13 -16.67 -6.91
C GLY A 141 -6.31 -17.50 -6.44
N VAL A 142 -7.22 -16.87 -5.70
CA VAL A 142 -8.44 -17.54 -5.22
C VAL A 142 -9.32 -18.01 -6.38
N ALA A 143 -9.49 -17.21 -7.44
CA ALA A 143 -10.23 -17.63 -8.64
C ALA A 143 -9.64 -18.88 -9.30
N ASN A 144 -8.31 -19.04 -9.31
CA ASN A 144 -7.68 -20.26 -9.84
C ASN A 144 -7.94 -21.48 -8.95
N ILE A 145 -7.86 -21.36 -7.62
CA ILE A 145 -8.10 -22.49 -6.73
C ILE A 145 -9.60 -22.86 -6.69
N THR A 146 -10.51 -21.90 -6.73
CA THR A 146 -11.97 -22.16 -6.80
C THR A 146 -12.39 -22.78 -8.13
N SER A 147 -11.68 -22.49 -9.22
CA SER A 147 -11.84 -23.18 -10.51
C SER A 147 -11.50 -24.67 -10.45
N ALA A 148 -10.54 -25.05 -9.56
CA ALA A 148 -10.15 -26.45 -9.37
C ALA A 148 -11.00 -27.18 -8.32
N PHE A 149 -11.51 -26.45 -7.32
CA PHE A 149 -12.24 -27.00 -6.16
C PHE A 149 -13.63 -26.34 -6.03
N SER A 150 -14.63 -26.92 -6.69
CA SER A 150 -16.01 -26.43 -6.68
C SER A 150 -16.61 -26.15 -5.30
N PRO A 151 -16.29 -26.90 -4.21
CA PRO A 151 -16.81 -26.59 -2.86
C PRO A 151 -16.36 -25.25 -2.29
N LEU A 152 -15.32 -24.63 -2.86
CA LEU A 152 -14.80 -23.32 -2.44
C LEU A 152 -15.48 -22.15 -3.16
N GLN A 153 -16.30 -22.43 -4.19
CA GLN A 153 -17.04 -21.40 -4.92
C GLN A 153 -18.07 -20.74 -3.99
N GLY A 154 -18.24 -19.42 -4.17
CA GLY A 154 -19.10 -18.59 -3.31
C GLY A 154 -18.41 -18.08 -2.03
N HIS A 155 -17.16 -18.46 -1.77
CA HIS A 155 -16.38 -17.99 -0.62
C HIS A 155 -15.16 -17.14 -1.02
N GLU A 156 -15.14 -16.63 -2.24
CA GLU A 156 -13.98 -15.95 -2.84
C GLU A 156 -13.51 -14.75 -2.02
N VAL A 157 -14.44 -13.90 -1.55
CA VAL A 157 -14.12 -12.73 -0.73
C VAL A 157 -13.45 -13.15 0.57
N PHE A 158 -14.03 -14.13 1.27
CA PHE A 158 -13.47 -14.62 2.54
C PHE A 158 -12.07 -15.21 2.36
N LEU A 159 -11.90 -16.08 1.36
CA LEU A 159 -10.61 -16.71 1.05
C LEU A 159 -9.55 -15.70 0.67
N THR A 160 -9.93 -14.66 -0.11
CA THR A 160 -9.01 -13.58 -0.50
C THR A 160 -8.59 -12.75 0.72
N LEU A 161 -9.52 -12.40 1.61
CA LEU A 161 -9.19 -11.67 2.84
C LEU A 161 -8.28 -12.49 3.78
N VAL A 162 -8.50 -13.80 3.86
CA VAL A 162 -7.62 -14.71 4.62
C VAL A 162 -6.21 -14.71 4.00
N ALA A 163 -6.09 -14.84 2.68
CA ALA A 163 -4.80 -14.81 1.98
C ALA A 163 -4.05 -13.49 2.24
N ILE A 164 -4.72 -12.35 2.09
CA ILE A 164 -4.16 -11.01 2.38
C ILE A 164 -3.68 -10.92 3.84
N THR A 165 -4.49 -11.41 4.78
CA THR A 165 -4.15 -11.38 6.22
C THR A 165 -2.93 -12.24 6.53
N VAL A 166 -2.82 -13.43 5.94
CA VAL A 166 -1.68 -14.34 6.13
C VAL A 166 -0.39 -13.69 5.60
N ILE A 167 -0.43 -13.09 4.40
CA ILE A 167 0.72 -12.39 3.82
C ILE A 167 1.11 -11.19 4.70
N ALA A 168 0.14 -10.41 5.18
CA ALA A 168 0.38 -9.26 6.06
C ALA A 168 1.08 -9.69 7.37
N LEU A 169 0.59 -10.76 8.01
CA LEU A 169 1.20 -11.30 9.23
C LEU A 169 2.62 -11.80 8.98
N ALA A 170 2.87 -12.46 7.84
CA ALA A 170 4.20 -12.89 7.45
C ALA A 170 5.16 -11.68 7.30
N ASN A 171 4.71 -10.61 6.65
CA ASN A 171 5.51 -9.39 6.47
C ASN A 171 5.74 -8.62 7.78
N LEU A 172 4.75 -8.57 8.68
CA LEU A 172 4.90 -7.96 10.01
C LEU A 172 5.89 -8.72 10.89
N ARG A 173 6.10 -10.01 10.67
CA ARG A 173 7.14 -10.80 11.33
C ARG A 173 8.56 -10.39 10.93
N GLY A 174 8.70 -9.66 9.84
CA GLY A 174 10.00 -9.31 9.28
C GLY A 174 10.67 -10.50 8.62
N VAL A 175 9.94 -11.20 7.74
CA VAL A 175 10.38 -12.42 7.04
C VAL A 175 11.53 -12.09 6.08
N LYS A 176 12.70 -11.79 6.62
CA LYS A 176 13.96 -11.65 5.87
C LYS A 176 14.65 -13.00 5.63
N GLU A 177 14.26 -14.04 6.36
CA GLU A 177 14.89 -15.36 6.31
C GLU A 177 14.31 -16.30 5.25
N SER A 178 13.33 -15.87 4.46
CA SER A 178 12.55 -16.77 3.63
C SER A 178 12.68 -16.59 2.12
N GLY A 179 13.82 -16.13 1.61
CA GLY A 179 14.07 -16.21 0.15
C GLY A 179 13.77 -17.59 -0.42
N ALA A 180 14.08 -18.65 0.32
CA ALA A 180 13.72 -20.04 -0.02
C ALA A 180 12.20 -20.29 0.01
N PHE A 181 11.45 -19.63 0.92
CA PHE A 181 9.99 -19.75 0.98
C PHE A 181 9.31 -19.20 -0.28
N PHE A 182 9.80 -18.08 -0.82
CA PHE A 182 9.28 -17.50 -2.05
C PHE A 182 9.78 -18.21 -3.30
N ALA A 183 10.93 -18.90 -3.22
CA ALA A 183 11.49 -19.63 -4.35
C ALA A 183 10.64 -20.83 -4.75
N VAL A 184 10.08 -21.58 -3.80
CA VAL A 184 9.29 -22.78 -4.08
C VAL A 184 8.03 -22.48 -4.92
N PRO A 185 7.14 -21.52 -4.55
CA PRO A 185 6.02 -21.13 -5.39
C PRO A 185 6.43 -20.64 -6.77
N THR A 186 7.43 -19.75 -6.84
CA THR A 186 7.84 -19.12 -8.10
C THR A 186 8.44 -20.13 -9.07
N TYR A 187 9.42 -20.92 -8.63
CA TYR A 187 10.03 -21.91 -9.50
C TYR A 187 9.13 -23.12 -9.78
N GLY A 188 8.26 -23.47 -8.83
CA GLY A 188 7.22 -24.46 -9.05
C GLY A 188 6.23 -24.01 -10.14
N PHE A 189 5.79 -22.77 -10.12
CA PHE A 189 4.96 -22.19 -11.17
C PHE A 189 5.67 -22.17 -12.53
N ILE A 190 6.91 -21.65 -12.60
CA ILE A 190 7.70 -21.65 -13.84
C ILE A 190 7.81 -23.09 -14.39
N THR A 191 8.12 -24.06 -13.54
CA THR A 191 8.26 -25.46 -13.96
C THR A 191 6.94 -26.03 -14.49
N MET A 192 5.83 -25.78 -13.79
CA MET A 192 4.51 -26.24 -14.25
C MET A 192 4.06 -25.56 -15.55
N MET A 193 4.34 -24.26 -15.70
CA MET A 193 4.03 -23.55 -16.95
C MET A 193 4.87 -24.06 -18.11
N MET A 194 6.19 -24.24 -17.94
CA MET A 194 7.06 -24.79 -18.98
C MET A 194 6.66 -26.21 -19.34
N LEU A 195 6.28 -27.05 -18.37
CA LEU A 195 5.76 -28.37 -18.59
C LEU A 195 4.44 -28.34 -19.36
N LEU A 196 3.49 -27.47 -18.98
CA LEU A 196 2.22 -27.27 -19.68
C LEU A 196 2.47 -26.89 -21.15
N LEU A 197 3.40 -25.96 -21.39
CA LEU A 197 3.77 -25.55 -22.76
C LEU A 197 4.42 -26.69 -23.54
N ALA A 198 5.35 -27.41 -22.95
CA ALA A 198 6.03 -28.54 -23.62
C ALA A 198 5.03 -29.64 -23.99
N VAL A 199 4.19 -30.06 -23.05
CA VAL A 199 3.16 -31.09 -23.32
C VAL A 199 2.13 -30.58 -24.34
N GLY A 200 1.73 -29.30 -24.23
CA GLY A 200 0.81 -28.67 -25.17
C GLY A 200 1.32 -28.61 -26.59
N VAL A 201 2.60 -28.23 -26.77
CA VAL A 201 3.27 -28.23 -28.10
C VAL A 201 3.35 -29.66 -28.68
N VAL A 202 3.81 -30.64 -27.89
CA VAL A 202 3.86 -32.02 -28.30
C VAL A 202 2.47 -32.53 -28.76
N ARG A 203 1.46 -32.26 -27.95
CA ARG A 203 0.09 -32.65 -28.28
C ARG A 203 -0.48 -31.92 -29.51
N ALA A 204 -0.17 -30.63 -29.66
CA ALA A 204 -0.57 -29.88 -30.86
C ALA A 204 0.05 -30.40 -32.15
N VAL A 205 1.29 -30.92 -32.08
CA VAL A 205 2.03 -31.48 -33.23
C VAL A 205 1.59 -32.91 -33.52
N VAL A 206 1.50 -33.75 -32.48
CA VAL A 206 1.22 -35.21 -32.66
C VAL A 206 -0.24 -35.49 -32.96
N SER A 207 -1.16 -34.81 -32.23
CA SER A 207 -2.59 -35.07 -32.35
C SER A 207 -3.31 -34.14 -33.35
N GLY A 208 -2.56 -33.30 -34.06
CA GLY A 208 -3.15 -32.30 -34.97
C GLY A 208 -3.95 -31.16 -34.25
N GLY A 209 -4.01 -31.20 -32.94
CA GLY A 209 -4.91 -30.37 -32.10
C GLY A 209 -6.36 -30.90 -32.17
N PRO A 210 -7.29 -30.39 -31.34
CA PRO A 210 -8.70 -30.66 -31.53
C PRO A 210 -9.10 -30.22 -32.93
N SER A 211 -9.82 -31.11 -33.62
CA SER A 211 -10.19 -30.91 -35.04
C SER A 211 -10.82 -29.51 -35.22
N PRO A 212 -10.51 -28.80 -36.31
CA PRO A 212 -11.15 -27.52 -36.64
C PRO A 212 -12.66 -27.64 -36.89
N ALA A 213 -13.26 -28.81 -36.73
CA ALA A 213 -14.63 -29.10 -36.99
C ALA A 213 -15.65 -28.27 -36.20
N GLN A 214 -15.22 -27.50 -35.19
CA GLN A 214 -16.05 -26.51 -34.49
C GLN A 214 -15.82 -25.06 -34.91
N VAL A 215 -14.87 -24.81 -35.85
CA VAL A 215 -14.59 -23.48 -36.39
C VAL A 215 -15.52 -23.12 -37.56
N HIS A 216 -16.44 -23.99 -37.92
CA HIS A 216 -17.39 -23.78 -39.00
C HIS A 216 -18.61 -22.98 -38.57
N THR A 217 -18.43 -21.72 -38.22
CA THR A 217 -19.53 -20.77 -38.33
C THR A 217 -19.01 -19.38 -38.71
N SER A 218 -19.37 -19.04 -39.94
CA SER A 218 -19.45 -17.68 -40.47
C SER A 218 -18.14 -16.91 -40.74
N VAL A 219 -17.41 -17.36 -41.73
CA VAL A 219 -16.56 -16.48 -42.56
C VAL A 219 -17.33 -15.24 -43.07
N GLU A 220 -18.67 -15.34 -43.14
CA GLU A 220 -19.52 -14.19 -43.52
C GLU A 220 -19.60 -13.09 -42.49
N THR A 221 -19.55 -13.40 -41.18
CA THR A 221 -19.62 -12.37 -40.13
C THR A 221 -18.27 -11.68 -39.90
N ALA A 222 -17.15 -12.33 -40.16
CA ALA A 222 -15.81 -11.68 -40.08
C ALA A 222 -15.60 -10.61 -41.16
N LYS A 223 -16.32 -10.69 -42.28
CA LYS A 223 -16.30 -9.64 -43.33
C LYS A 223 -16.98 -8.34 -42.90
N SER A 224 -17.80 -8.34 -41.87
CA SER A 224 -18.53 -7.15 -41.42
C SER A 224 -17.74 -6.23 -40.50
N ILE A 225 -16.63 -6.71 -39.87
CA ILE A 225 -15.75 -5.88 -39.03
C ILE A 225 -14.47 -5.65 -39.80
N SER A 226 -14.37 -4.50 -40.45
CA SER A 226 -13.20 -4.12 -41.24
C SER A 226 -12.78 -2.68 -40.96
N GLY A 227 -11.57 -2.32 -41.36
CA GLY A 227 -11.04 -0.97 -41.25
C GLY A 227 -10.87 -0.48 -39.80
N PHE A 228 -11.39 0.70 -39.49
CA PHE A 228 -11.20 1.35 -38.18
C PHE A 228 -11.75 0.55 -37.00
N ALA A 229 -12.88 -0.15 -37.18
CA ALA A 229 -13.47 -0.98 -36.14
C ALA A 229 -12.52 -2.13 -35.71
N LEU A 230 -11.82 -2.77 -36.67
CA LEU A 230 -10.85 -3.81 -36.38
C LEU A 230 -9.65 -3.25 -35.59
N VAL A 231 -9.18 -2.04 -35.92
CA VAL A 231 -8.13 -1.35 -35.17
C VAL A 231 -8.57 -1.10 -33.73
N MET A 232 -9.81 -0.64 -33.52
CA MET A 232 -10.36 -0.42 -32.19
C MET A 232 -10.43 -1.71 -31.36
N VAL A 233 -10.90 -2.80 -31.96
CA VAL A 233 -10.93 -4.13 -31.30
C VAL A 233 -9.51 -4.59 -30.95
N PHE A 234 -8.56 -4.43 -31.86
CA PHE A 234 -7.14 -4.74 -31.61
C PHE A 234 -6.58 -3.92 -30.45
N MET A 235 -6.79 -2.60 -30.45
CA MET A 235 -6.31 -1.71 -29.39
C MET A 235 -6.91 -2.07 -28.03
N LYS A 236 -8.23 -2.32 -27.98
CA LYS A 236 -8.90 -2.76 -26.75
C LYS A 236 -8.35 -4.09 -26.22
N ALA A 237 -8.08 -5.05 -27.08
CA ALA A 237 -7.48 -6.33 -26.71
C ALA A 237 -6.02 -6.15 -26.27
N PHE A 238 -5.26 -5.26 -26.95
CA PHE A 238 -3.89 -4.94 -26.64
C PHE A 238 -3.76 -4.28 -25.27
N SER A 239 -4.55 -3.24 -24.97
CA SER A 239 -4.52 -2.57 -23.67
C SER A 239 -4.95 -3.48 -22.52
N SER A 240 -5.99 -4.32 -22.75
CA SER A 240 -6.39 -5.31 -21.74
C SER A 240 -5.29 -6.36 -21.47
N GLY A 241 -4.64 -6.85 -22.52
CA GLY A 241 -3.54 -7.81 -22.38
C GLY A 241 -2.24 -7.21 -21.84
N CYS A 242 -2.08 -5.89 -21.91
CA CYS A 242 -0.94 -5.18 -21.31
C CYS A 242 -0.89 -5.32 -19.78
N THR A 243 -1.90 -5.88 -19.12
CA THR A 243 -1.83 -6.36 -17.74
C THR A 243 -0.73 -7.42 -17.52
N ALA A 244 -0.24 -8.07 -18.59
CA ALA A 244 0.94 -8.93 -18.55
C ALA A 244 2.23 -8.21 -18.15
N LEU A 245 2.28 -6.89 -18.27
CA LEU A 245 3.49 -6.06 -18.06
C LEU A 245 3.59 -5.52 -16.63
N THR A 246 2.58 -5.74 -15.81
CA THR A 246 2.55 -5.30 -14.41
C THR A 246 3.66 -5.98 -13.60
N GLY A 247 4.23 -5.28 -12.61
CA GLY A 247 5.30 -5.79 -11.77
C GLY A 247 6.70 -5.81 -12.40
N VAL A 248 6.86 -5.39 -13.67
CA VAL A 248 8.19 -5.34 -14.33
C VAL A 248 9.11 -4.34 -13.64
N GLU A 249 8.58 -3.27 -13.04
CA GLU A 249 9.34 -2.25 -12.30
C GLU A 249 9.89 -2.73 -10.96
N ALA A 250 9.36 -3.80 -10.36
CA ALA A 250 9.70 -4.24 -9.01
C ALA A 250 11.20 -4.49 -8.82
N ILE A 251 11.90 -5.02 -9.84
CA ILE A 251 13.36 -5.20 -9.80
C ILE A 251 14.09 -3.86 -9.70
N SER A 252 13.60 -2.81 -10.39
CA SER A 252 14.22 -1.48 -10.35
C SER A 252 13.96 -0.76 -9.01
N ASN A 253 12.84 -1.07 -8.35
CA ASN A 253 12.52 -0.55 -7.03
C ASN A 253 13.36 -1.22 -5.93
N GLY A 254 13.66 -2.51 -6.11
CA GLY A 254 14.34 -3.38 -5.14
C GLY A 254 15.85 -3.53 -5.30
N ILE A 255 16.56 -2.71 -6.10
CA ILE A 255 18.00 -2.88 -6.43
C ILE A 255 18.86 -3.07 -5.18
N GLN A 256 18.64 -2.30 -4.12
CA GLN A 256 19.44 -2.33 -2.90
C GLN A 256 19.38 -3.67 -2.15
N ALA A 257 18.41 -4.52 -2.44
CA ALA A 257 18.29 -5.84 -1.83
C ALA A 257 19.22 -6.88 -2.47
N PHE A 258 19.79 -6.61 -3.66
CA PHE A 258 20.69 -7.53 -4.33
C PHE A 258 22.11 -7.51 -3.76
N GLN A 259 22.82 -8.64 -3.88
CA GLN A 259 24.25 -8.71 -3.58
C GLN A 259 25.05 -7.78 -4.48
N VAL A 260 26.19 -7.30 -3.98
CA VAL A 260 27.10 -6.41 -4.71
C VAL A 260 27.82 -7.20 -5.82
N PRO A 261 27.91 -6.67 -7.04
CA PRO A 261 27.39 -5.37 -7.52
C PRO A 261 25.89 -5.42 -7.83
N ALA A 262 25.09 -4.70 -7.04
CA ALA A 262 23.63 -4.81 -7.00
C ALA A 262 22.98 -4.48 -8.35
N GLU A 263 23.43 -3.42 -9.02
CA GLU A 263 22.93 -2.97 -10.32
C GLU A 263 23.16 -4.02 -11.43
N LYS A 264 24.30 -4.72 -11.41
CA LYS A 264 24.60 -5.78 -12.38
C LYS A 264 23.73 -7.01 -12.13
N ASN A 265 23.54 -7.37 -10.87
CA ASN A 265 22.74 -8.53 -10.49
C ASN A 265 21.25 -8.28 -10.78
N ALA A 266 20.71 -7.10 -10.43
CA ALA A 266 19.35 -6.70 -10.78
C ALA A 266 19.13 -6.67 -12.30
N SER A 267 20.09 -6.13 -13.07
CA SER A 267 20.03 -6.12 -14.54
C SER A 267 20.01 -7.52 -15.16
N LYS A 268 20.77 -8.48 -14.62
CA LYS A 268 20.71 -9.90 -15.07
C LYS A 268 19.36 -10.52 -14.73
N THR A 269 18.85 -10.29 -13.52
CA THR A 269 17.54 -10.79 -13.08
C THR A 269 16.42 -10.24 -13.97
N MET A 270 16.48 -8.96 -14.36
CA MET A 270 15.54 -8.34 -15.31
C MET A 270 15.51 -9.07 -16.67
N ILE A 271 16.66 -9.46 -17.21
CA ILE A 271 16.72 -10.20 -18.49
C ILE A 271 16.00 -11.54 -18.36
N TRP A 272 16.30 -12.31 -17.31
CA TRP A 272 15.66 -13.60 -17.08
C TRP A 272 14.16 -13.48 -16.89
N MET A 273 13.71 -12.46 -16.15
CA MET A 273 12.29 -12.18 -15.97
C MET A 273 11.60 -11.91 -17.32
N VAL A 274 12.16 -11.02 -18.16
CA VAL A 274 11.60 -10.69 -19.48
C VAL A 274 11.53 -11.92 -20.39
N LEU A 275 12.57 -12.76 -20.41
CA LEU A 275 12.59 -13.97 -21.20
C LEU A 275 11.55 -15.00 -20.75
N LEU A 276 11.46 -15.25 -19.43
CA LEU A 276 10.51 -16.20 -18.86
C LEU A 276 9.07 -15.72 -19.06
N LEU A 277 8.80 -14.47 -18.70
CA LEU A 277 7.48 -13.86 -18.86
C LEU A 277 7.02 -13.88 -20.32
N GLY A 278 7.87 -13.41 -21.24
CA GLY A 278 7.55 -13.39 -22.66
C GLY A 278 7.30 -14.79 -23.23
N THR A 279 8.13 -15.77 -22.87
CA THR A 279 7.97 -17.15 -23.33
C THR A 279 6.68 -17.78 -22.80
N MET A 280 6.40 -17.65 -21.51
CA MET A 280 5.19 -18.24 -20.91
C MET A 280 3.93 -17.55 -21.44
N PHE A 281 3.90 -16.23 -21.50
CA PHE A 281 2.74 -15.48 -22.00
C PHE A 281 2.43 -15.79 -23.47
N LEU A 282 3.45 -15.73 -24.34
CA LEU A 282 3.29 -16.05 -25.76
C LEU A 282 2.88 -17.52 -25.96
N GLY A 283 3.53 -18.44 -25.23
CA GLY A 283 3.22 -19.86 -25.30
C GLY A 283 1.78 -20.18 -24.89
N ILE A 284 1.30 -19.61 -23.78
CA ILE A 284 -0.09 -19.80 -23.34
C ILE A 284 -1.07 -19.23 -24.38
N THR A 285 -0.81 -18.03 -24.93
CA THR A 285 -1.68 -17.43 -25.93
C THR A 285 -1.73 -18.26 -27.21
N LEU A 286 -0.56 -18.73 -27.70
CA LEU A 286 -0.49 -19.58 -28.89
C LEU A 286 -1.21 -20.91 -28.70
N LEU A 287 -1.01 -21.57 -27.54
CA LEU A 287 -1.70 -22.83 -27.24
C LEU A 287 -3.21 -22.62 -27.06
N SER A 288 -3.63 -21.55 -26.36
CA SER A 288 -5.06 -21.22 -26.21
C SER A 288 -5.74 -21.02 -27.57
N SER A 289 -5.07 -20.29 -28.48
CA SER A 289 -5.55 -20.11 -29.85
C SER A 289 -5.59 -21.45 -30.61
N ARG A 290 -4.55 -22.27 -30.48
CA ARG A 290 -4.44 -23.57 -31.17
C ARG A 290 -5.49 -24.59 -30.69
N PHE A 291 -5.78 -24.60 -29.39
CA PHE A 291 -6.78 -25.49 -28.78
C PHE A 291 -8.20 -24.91 -28.83
N GLY A 292 -8.40 -23.73 -29.41
CA GLY A 292 -9.72 -23.09 -29.55
C GLY A 292 -10.34 -22.68 -28.20
N ILE A 293 -9.51 -22.36 -27.20
CA ILE A 293 -9.97 -21.99 -25.86
C ILE A 293 -10.47 -20.56 -25.88
N VAL A 294 -11.69 -20.36 -25.45
CA VAL A 294 -12.37 -19.07 -25.38
C VAL A 294 -12.70 -18.75 -23.94
N TYR A 295 -12.54 -17.47 -23.58
CA TYR A 295 -12.98 -16.91 -22.31
C TYR A 295 -13.95 -15.75 -22.55
N ALA A 296 -15.06 -15.77 -21.85
CA ALA A 296 -16.01 -14.68 -21.78
C ALA A 296 -16.38 -14.44 -20.32
N HIS A 297 -16.62 -13.17 -19.96
CA HIS A 297 -17.14 -12.85 -18.64
C HIS A 297 -18.51 -13.51 -18.45
N SER A 298 -18.78 -14.02 -17.25
CA SER A 298 -20.09 -14.54 -16.90
C SER A 298 -21.10 -13.39 -16.90
N ALA A 299 -22.28 -13.60 -17.55
CA ALA A 299 -23.38 -12.65 -17.49
C ALA A 299 -23.99 -12.55 -16.06
N ASP A 300 -23.83 -13.60 -15.26
CA ASP A 300 -24.17 -13.64 -13.84
C ASP A 300 -22.93 -13.27 -12.99
N ALA A 301 -22.95 -12.09 -12.40
CA ALA A 301 -21.90 -11.62 -11.48
C ALA A 301 -21.69 -12.54 -10.24
N ALA A 302 -22.59 -13.47 -10.01
CA ALA A 302 -22.56 -14.45 -8.92
C ALA A 302 -21.84 -15.76 -9.28
N GLN A 303 -21.53 -16.02 -10.56
CA GLN A 303 -20.82 -17.23 -10.98
C GLN A 303 -19.41 -16.88 -11.42
N VAL A 304 -18.41 -17.31 -10.65
CA VAL A 304 -17.01 -17.21 -11.05
C VAL A 304 -16.77 -18.13 -12.24
N ALA A 305 -16.51 -17.55 -13.40
CA ALA A 305 -16.17 -18.29 -14.59
C ALA A 305 -14.87 -19.06 -14.39
N GLU A 306 -14.79 -20.29 -14.88
CA GLU A 306 -13.55 -21.06 -14.85
C GLU A 306 -12.44 -20.33 -15.60
N THR A 307 -11.25 -20.21 -14.96
CA THR A 307 -10.12 -19.45 -15.53
C THR A 307 -9.65 -20.06 -16.84
N LEU A 308 -9.12 -19.20 -17.75
CA LEU A 308 -8.58 -19.63 -19.04
C LEU A 308 -7.44 -20.66 -18.85
N LEU A 309 -6.58 -20.46 -17.85
CA LEU A 309 -5.48 -21.36 -17.55
C LEU A 309 -5.98 -22.75 -17.12
N SER A 310 -7.07 -22.81 -16.34
CA SER A 310 -7.71 -24.09 -15.97
C SER A 310 -8.23 -24.82 -17.20
N LYS A 311 -8.95 -24.13 -18.10
CA LYS A 311 -9.45 -24.70 -19.37
C LYS A 311 -8.30 -25.20 -20.24
N LEU A 312 -7.20 -24.42 -20.36
CA LEU A 312 -6.03 -24.80 -21.13
C LEU A 312 -5.36 -26.04 -20.53
N ALA A 313 -5.19 -26.10 -19.21
CA ALA A 313 -4.58 -27.25 -18.55
C ALA A 313 -5.39 -28.53 -18.75
N LYS A 314 -6.73 -28.46 -18.67
CA LYS A 314 -7.62 -29.59 -19.00
C LYS A 314 -7.48 -30.01 -20.46
N ALA A 315 -7.44 -29.07 -21.40
CA ALA A 315 -7.28 -29.36 -22.82
C ALA A 315 -5.93 -29.99 -23.12
N VAL A 316 -4.85 -29.55 -22.46
CA VAL A 316 -3.48 -30.04 -22.69
C VAL A 316 -3.22 -31.38 -22.00
N TYR A 317 -3.64 -31.55 -20.74
CA TYR A 317 -3.38 -32.80 -19.99
C TYR A 317 -4.38 -33.93 -20.33
N GLY A 318 -5.59 -33.61 -20.78
CA GLY A 318 -6.65 -34.54 -21.13
C GLY A 318 -7.53 -34.94 -19.96
N ASP A 319 -7.72 -36.25 -19.72
CA ASP A 319 -8.61 -36.72 -18.64
C ASP A 319 -8.02 -36.38 -17.26
N VAL A 320 -8.51 -35.28 -16.70
CA VAL A 320 -8.10 -34.79 -15.37
C VAL A 320 -8.83 -35.49 -14.21
N ALA A 321 -9.65 -36.50 -14.49
CA ALA A 321 -10.34 -37.24 -13.44
C ALA A 321 -9.43 -38.30 -12.78
N HIS A 322 -8.45 -38.85 -13.51
CA HIS A 322 -7.64 -39.98 -13.06
C HIS A 322 -6.15 -39.82 -13.40
N GLY A 323 -5.31 -40.51 -12.65
CA GLY A 323 -3.91 -40.70 -12.94
C GLY A 323 -3.03 -39.45 -12.98
N LEU A 324 -2.00 -39.49 -13.84
CA LEU A 324 -1.00 -38.43 -14.00
C LEU A 324 -1.62 -37.10 -14.50
N PRO A 325 -2.56 -37.07 -15.45
CA PRO A 325 -3.22 -35.84 -15.87
C PRO A 325 -3.88 -35.08 -14.71
N LYS A 326 -4.55 -35.81 -13.81
CA LYS A 326 -5.18 -35.24 -12.59
C LYS A 326 -4.12 -34.59 -11.71
N LEU A 327 -3.02 -35.29 -11.42
CA LEU A 327 -1.94 -34.75 -10.59
C LEU A 327 -1.35 -33.49 -11.20
N LEU A 328 -1.03 -33.49 -12.49
CA LEU A 328 -0.46 -32.34 -13.19
C LEU A 328 -1.41 -31.14 -13.20
N TYR A 329 -2.71 -31.38 -13.39
CA TYR A 329 -3.71 -30.33 -13.33
C TYR A 329 -3.74 -29.65 -11.95
N TYR A 330 -3.86 -30.43 -10.86
CA TYR A 330 -3.92 -29.85 -9.51
C TYR A 330 -2.60 -29.21 -9.08
N LEU A 331 -1.45 -29.75 -9.50
CA LEU A 331 -0.16 -29.09 -9.28
C LEU A 331 -0.07 -27.75 -10.01
N THR A 332 -0.54 -27.70 -11.27
CA THR A 332 -0.58 -26.46 -12.04
C THR A 332 -1.44 -25.41 -11.36
N GLN A 333 -2.67 -25.77 -10.93
CA GLN A 333 -3.57 -24.84 -10.22
C GLN A 333 -2.99 -24.44 -8.86
N GLY A 334 -2.43 -25.37 -8.12
CA GLY A 334 -1.82 -25.11 -6.82
C GLY A 334 -0.63 -24.16 -6.90
N PHE A 335 0.32 -24.39 -7.83
CA PHE A 335 1.45 -23.46 -8.01
C PHE A 335 1.02 -22.11 -8.60
N THR A 336 -0.04 -22.07 -9.42
CA THR A 336 -0.63 -20.81 -9.89
C THR A 336 -1.23 -20.01 -8.73
N PHE A 337 -1.99 -20.66 -7.85
CA PHE A 337 -2.49 -20.03 -6.63
C PHE A 337 -1.34 -19.49 -5.76
N LEU A 338 -0.34 -20.33 -5.51
CA LEU A 338 0.78 -19.97 -4.65
C LEU A 338 1.59 -18.78 -5.19
N ILE A 339 1.89 -18.75 -6.51
CA ILE A 339 2.64 -17.62 -7.08
C ILE A 339 1.82 -16.32 -7.03
N LEU A 340 0.51 -16.38 -7.29
CA LEU A 340 -0.37 -15.21 -7.22
C LEU A 340 -0.47 -14.67 -5.78
N VAL A 341 -0.54 -15.55 -4.78
CA VAL A 341 -0.47 -15.15 -3.37
C VAL A 341 0.89 -14.52 -3.04
N VAL A 342 1.99 -15.13 -3.54
CA VAL A 342 3.35 -14.59 -3.34
C VAL A 342 3.57 -13.28 -4.11
N ALA A 343 2.93 -13.10 -5.26
CA ALA A 343 2.99 -11.86 -6.03
C ALA A 343 2.55 -10.64 -5.20
N ALA A 344 1.51 -10.77 -4.39
CA ALA A 344 1.09 -9.72 -3.47
C ALA A 344 2.21 -9.29 -2.52
N ASN A 345 3.18 -10.16 -2.19
CA ASN A 345 4.29 -9.86 -1.30
C ASN A 345 5.24 -8.79 -1.85
N THR A 346 5.36 -8.63 -3.17
CA THR A 346 6.17 -7.56 -3.79
C THR A 346 5.66 -6.20 -3.36
N ALA A 347 4.33 -6.00 -3.37
CA ALA A 347 3.70 -4.78 -2.89
C ALA A 347 3.93 -4.55 -1.38
N TYR A 348 3.95 -5.60 -0.55
CA TYR A 348 4.29 -5.50 0.86
C TYR A 348 5.75 -5.12 1.13
N ALA A 349 6.64 -5.36 0.17
CA ALA A 349 8.02 -4.89 0.23
C ALA A 349 8.14 -3.43 -0.24
N ASP A 350 7.47 -3.07 -1.33
CA ASP A 350 7.70 -1.81 -2.05
C ASP A 350 6.82 -0.66 -1.57
N PHE A 351 5.54 -0.87 -1.25
CA PHE A 351 4.65 0.16 -0.71
C PHE A 351 5.20 0.82 0.57
N PRO A 352 5.67 0.06 1.59
CA PRO A 352 6.24 0.68 2.78
C PRO A 352 7.55 1.43 2.51
N ARG A 353 8.37 0.96 1.56
CA ARG A 353 9.61 1.64 1.15
C ARG A 353 9.33 2.97 0.46
N LEU A 354 8.41 2.98 -0.50
CA LEU A 354 8.00 4.20 -1.21
C LEU A 354 7.35 5.18 -0.22
N SER A 355 6.45 4.70 0.63
CA SER A 355 5.80 5.52 1.66
C SER A 355 6.82 6.12 2.64
N ALA A 356 7.86 5.37 3.02
CA ALA A 356 8.93 5.86 3.87
C ALA A 356 9.80 6.91 3.16
N LEU A 357 10.09 6.72 1.86
CA LEU A 357 10.81 7.69 1.05
C LEU A 357 10.04 9.01 0.94
N MET A 358 8.75 8.96 0.60
CA MET A 358 7.88 10.13 0.54
C MET A 358 7.68 10.78 1.91
N GLY A 359 7.68 9.99 3.00
CA GLY A 359 7.64 10.48 4.38
C GLY A 359 8.92 11.24 4.78
N ARG A 360 10.10 10.80 4.32
CA ARG A 360 11.39 11.53 4.48
C ARG A 360 11.40 12.81 3.67
N ASP A 361 10.81 12.81 2.49
CA ASP A 361 10.63 13.99 1.62
C ASP A 361 9.50 14.92 2.13
N ALA A 362 8.87 14.57 3.27
CA ALA A 362 7.79 15.33 3.92
C ALA A 362 6.49 15.45 3.10
N TYR A 363 6.22 14.54 2.17
CA TYR A 363 4.95 14.45 1.43
C TYR A 363 3.94 13.50 2.09
N LEU A 364 4.41 12.59 2.93
CA LEU A 364 3.59 11.72 3.78
C LEU A 364 3.89 11.94 5.25
N PRO A 365 3.01 11.50 6.18
CA PRO A 365 3.28 11.59 7.61
C PRO A 365 4.60 10.92 7.98
N LYS A 366 5.41 11.56 8.83
CA LYS A 366 6.73 11.07 9.26
C LYS A 366 6.67 9.67 9.89
N GLN A 367 5.51 9.27 10.44
CA GLN A 367 5.29 7.91 10.97
C GLN A 367 5.45 6.82 9.90
N MET A 368 5.25 7.14 8.61
CA MET A 368 5.49 6.20 7.51
C MET A 368 6.97 5.92 7.30
N ALA A 369 7.84 6.85 7.68
CA ALA A 369 9.30 6.70 7.59
C ALA A 369 9.92 5.98 8.80
N SER A 370 9.16 5.77 9.88
CA SER A 370 9.64 5.10 11.08
C SER A 370 9.62 3.58 10.92
N GLN A 371 10.76 2.94 11.21
CA GLN A 371 10.86 1.49 11.29
C GLN A 371 10.51 1.04 12.71
N GLY A 372 9.70 0.00 12.81
CA GLY A 372 9.37 -0.62 14.10
C GLY A 372 10.50 -1.54 14.61
N ASP A 373 10.28 -2.16 15.77
CA ASP A 373 11.22 -3.05 16.50
C ASP A 373 11.76 -4.23 15.68
N ARG A 374 11.22 -4.50 14.51
CA ARG A 374 11.58 -5.60 13.59
C ARG A 374 12.18 -5.12 12.29
N LEU A 375 12.60 -3.85 12.24
CA LEU A 375 13.17 -3.19 11.08
C LEU A 375 12.24 -3.21 9.85
N VAL A 376 10.93 -3.29 10.07
CA VAL A 376 9.89 -3.18 9.04
C VAL A 376 9.08 -1.91 9.23
N PHE A 377 8.57 -1.36 8.14
CA PHE A 377 7.69 -0.20 8.16
C PHE A 377 6.25 -0.65 8.45
N SER A 378 5.97 -1.02 9.70
CA SER A 378 4.69 -1.65 10.13
C SER A 378 3.46 -0.84 9.75
N ASN A 379 3.53 0.50 9.84
CA ASN A 379 2.41 1.37 9.47
C ASN A 379 2.03 1.23 7.99
N GLY A 380 3.04 1.16 7.10
CA GLY A 380 2.82 0.93 5.68
C GLY A 380 2.15 -0.42 5.41
N ILE A 381 2.61 -1.50 6.06
CA ILE A 381 2.03 -2.83 5.93
C ILE A 381 0.56 -2.85 6.38
N ILE A 382 0.24 -2.22 7.51
CA ILE A 382 -1.12 -2.19 8.06
C ILE A 382 -2.06 -1.41 7.14
N ILE A 383 -1.64 -0.24 6.65
CA ILE A 383 -2.43 0.59 5.74
C ILE A 383 -2.68 -0.16 4.43
N LEU A 384 -1.63 -0.74 3.82
CA LEU A 384 -1.75 -1.54 2.61
C LEU A 384 -2.77 -2.66 2.78
N THR A 385 -2.67 -3.44 3.86
CA THR A 385 -3.58 -4.54 4.18
C THR A 385 -5.03 -4.07 4.34
N ALA A 386 -5.23 -3.00 5.10
CA ALA A 386 -6.56 -2.47 5.38
C ALA A 386 -7.25 -1.96 4.11
N VAL A 387 -6.53 -1.19 3.28
CA VAL A 387 -7.10 -0.60 2.05
C VAL A 387 -7.32 -1.67 0.99
N SER A 388 -6.36 -2.60 0.79
CA SER A 388 -6.53 -3.71 -0.15
C SER A 388 -7.66 -4.65 0.25
N GLY A 389 -7.77 -4.96 1.56
CA GLY A 389 -8.88 -5.77 2.08
C GLY A 389 -10.24 -5.09 1.91
N LEU A 390 -10.32 -3.78 2.14
CA LEU A 390 -11.53 -2.99 1.90
C LEU A 390 -11.93 -3.02 0.42
N LEU A 391 -10.98 -2.86 -0.51
CA LEU A 391 -11.26 -2.93 -1.95
C LEU A 391 -11.76 -4.30 -2.37
N VAL A 392 -11.15 -5.38 -1.89
CA VAL A 392 -11.60 -6.76 -2.14
C VAL A 392 -13.03 -6.97 -1.64
N TRP A 393 -13.34 -6.46 -0.46
CA TRP A 393 -14.69 -6.54 0.10
C TRP A 393 -15.71 -5.73 -0.73
N MET A 394 -15.37 -4.48 -1.09
CA MET A 394 -16.26 -3.60 -1.86
C MET A 394 -16.52 -4.10 -3.29
N LEU A 395 -15.51 -4.67 -3.94
CA LEU A 395 -15.56 -5.15 -5.32
C LEU A 395 -15.77 -6.67 -5.41
N HIS A 396 -16.12 -7.32 -4.30
CA HIS A 396 -16.47 -8.74 -4.21
C HIS A 396 -15.40 -9.68 -4.77
N ALA A 397 -14.11 -9.33 -4.59
CA ALA A 397 -12.95 -10.05 -5.14
C ALA A 397 -13.02 -10.23 -6.68
N ASN A 398 -13.78 -9.39 -7.38
CA ASN A 398 -13.94 -9.46 -8.82
C ASN A 398 -12.71 -8.88 -9.52
N THR A 399 -11.91 -9.74 -10.15
CA THR A 399 -10.70 -9.35 -10.89
C THR A 399 -10.99 -8.46 -12.08
N ASP A 400 -12.15 -8.64 -12.74
CA ASP A 400 -12.53 -7.89 -13.94
C ASP A 400 -12.77 -6.40 -13.65
N LEU A 401 -13.17 -6.08 -12.40
CA LEU A 401 -13.33 -4.70 -11.92
C LEU A 401 -12.00 -4.12 -11.41
N LEU A 402 -11.13 -4.95 -10.84
CA LEU A 402 -9.86 -4.52 -10.26
C LEU A 402 -8.77 -4.27 -11.32
N LEU A 403 -8.69 -5.13 -12.36
CA LEU A 403 -7.62 -5.08 -13.37
C LEU A 403 -7.54 -3.78 -14.17
N PRO A 404 -8.64 -3.14 -14.62
CA PRO A 404 -8.58 -1.85 -15.30
C PRO A 404 -8.03 -0.72 -14.43
N LEU A 405 -8.40 -0.72 -13.14
CA LEU A 405 -7.88 0.24 -12.16
C LEU A 405 -6.38 0.06 -11.97
N TYR A 406 -5.94 -1.19 -11.83
CA TYR A 406 -4.56 -1.59 -11.70
C TYR A 406 -3.72 -1.13 -12.91
N ALA A 407 -4.17 -1.47 -14.12
CA ALA A 407 -3.47 -1.12 -15.34
C ALA A 407 -3.25 0.40 -15.49
N LEU A 408 -4.25 1.23 -15.14
CA LEU A 408 -4.10 2.69 -15.23
C LEU A 408 -2.99 3.21 -14.30
N GLY A 409 -2.90 2.72 -13.06
CA GLY A 409 -1.86 3.08 -12.11
C GLY A 409 -0.46 2.75 -12.66
N VAL A 410 -0.28 1.49 -13.08
CA VAL A 410 0.98 0.98 -13.65
C VAL A 410 1.43 1.80 -14.86
N PHE A 411 0.54 2.02 -15.83
CA PHE A 411 0.89 2.74 -17.07
C PHE A 411 1.15 4.23 -16.84
N THR A 412 0.55 4.83 -15.80
CA THR A 412 0.95 6.18 -15.34
C THR A 412 2.40 6.19 -14.87
N GLY A 413 2.77 5.23 -14.02
CA GLY A 413 4.14 5.06 -13.52
C GLY A 413 5.15 4.79 -14.64
N PHE A 414 4.82 3.88 -15.57
CA PHE A 414 5.68 3.57 -16.72
C PHE A 414 5.92 4.78 -17.62
N THR A 415 4.86 5.50 -17.97
CA THR A 415 4.97 6.67 -18.85
C THR A 415 5.86 7.75 -18.22
N LEU A 416 5.66 8.06 -16.93
CA LEU A 416 6.46 9.05 -16.22
C LEU A 416 7.91 8.60 -16.02
N SER A 417 8.14 7.33 -15.69
CA SER A 417 9.49 6.77 -15.55
C SER A 417 10.27 6.87 -16.86
N GLN A 418 9.68 6.46 -17.97
CA GLN A 418 10.33 6.48 -19.25
C GLN A 418 10.52 7.89 -19.80
N ALA A 419 9.52 8.79 -19.64
CA ALA A 419 9.66 10.21 -19.98
C ALA A 419 10.80 10.86 -19.16
N GLY A 420 10.91 10.53 -17.88
CA GLY A 420 12.03 10.97 -17.05
C GLY A 420 13.37 10.47 -17.55
N MET A 421 13.46 9.19 -17.98
CA MET A 421 14.68 8.64 -18.55
C MET A 421 15.06 9.28 -19.92
N VAL A 422 14.08 9.68 -20.74
CA VAL A 422 14.36 10.48 -21.95
C VAL A 422 15.05 11.78 -21.57
N MET A 423 14.51 12.48 -20.57
CA MET A 423 15.10 13.74 -20.08
C MET A 423 16.48 13.53 -19.46
N HIS A 424 16.67 12.43 -18.71
CA HIS A 424 17.94 12.03 -18.15
C HIS A 424 19.02 11.89 -19.22
N TRP A 425 18.77 11.11 -20.28
CA TRP A 425 19.71 10.94 -21.39
C TRP A 425 19.91 12.22 -22.19
N TRP A 426 18.88 13.04 -22.36
CA TRP A 426 19.01 14.36 -23.00
C TRP A 426 19.95 15.28 -22.22
N ARG A 427 19.92 15.26 -20.89
CA ARG A 427 20.85 16.05 -20.07
C ARG A 427 22.30 15.56 -20.19
N LEU A 428 22.50 14.25 -20.33
CA LEU A 428 23.80 13.63 -20.50
C LEU A 428 24.31 13.57 -21.95
N ARG A 429 23.69 14.34 -22.88
CA ARG A 429 24.02 14.28 -24.31
C ARG A 429 25.46 14.65 -24.65
N THR A 430 26.13 15.39 -23.81
CA THR A 430 27.54 15.76 -23.96
C THR A 430 28.51 14.74 -23.36
N GLU A 431 28.04 13.89 -22.46
CA GLU A 431 28.88 12.95 -21.71
C GLU A 431 28.80 11.52 -22.25
N ASP A 432 27.64 11.11 -22.73
CA ASP A 432 27.40 9.74 -23.25
C ASP A 432 27.18 9.74 -24.77
N PRO A 433 28.11 9.19 -25.55
CA PRO A 433 27.99 9.15 -27.02
C PRO A 433 26.79 8.31 -27.51
N ARG A 434 26.22 7.42 -26.67
CA ARG A 434 25.05 6.60 -26.98
C ARG A 434 23.74 7.17 -26.46
N TRP A 435 23.71 8.42 -25.98
CA TRP A 435 22.54 9.04 -25.39
C TRP A 435 21.31 8.98 -26.30
N ALA A 436 21.49 9.23 -27.62
CA ALA A 436 20.38 9.26 -28.57
C ALA A 436 19.69 7.90 -28.71
N ALA A 437 20.45 6.79 -28.80
CA ALA A 437 19.89 5.46 -28.85
C ALA A 437 19.18 5.09 -27.56
N LYS A 438 19.73 5.47 -26.41
CA LYS A 438 19.14 5.24 -25.11
C LYS A 438 17.86 6.07 -24.91
N ALA A 439 17.87 7.35 -25.29
CA ALA A 439 16.71 8.23 -25.30
C ALA A 439 15.62 7.73 -26.26
N ALA A 440 15.98 7.21 -27.44
CA ALA A 440 15.02 6.67 -28.40
C ALA A 440 14.28 5.45 -27.85
N VAL A 441 14.95 4.51 -27.18
CA VAL A 441 14.29 3.36 -26.55
C VAL A 441 13.27 3.83 -25.50
N ASN A 442 13.66 4.75 -24.61
CA ASN A 442 12.76 5.30 -23.61
C ASN A 442 11.64 6.15 -24.24
N GLY A 443 11.92 6.84 -25.35
CA GLY A 443 10.92 7.62 -26.10
C GLY A 443 9.85 6.74 -26.74
N ILE A 444 10.26 5.62 -27.37
CA ILE A 444 9.32 4.61 -27.90
C ILE A 444 8.47 4.05 -26.76
N GLY A 445 9.12 3.71 -25.64
CA GLY A 445 8.41 3.23 -24.48
C GLY A 445 7.41 4.26 -23.93
N THR A 446 7.81 5.52 -23.77
CA THR A 446 6.92 6.61 -23.32
C THR A 446 5.70 6.73 -24.23
N LEU A 447 5.93 6.76 -25.56
CA LEU A 447 4.84 6.90 -26.52
C LEU A 447 3.88 5.72 -26.45
N THR A 448 4.42 4.49 -26.45
CA THR A 448 3.59 3.28 -26.42
C THR A 448 2.80 3.17 -25.11
N THR A 449 3.46 3.41 -23.96
CA THR A 449 2.76 3.36 -22.65
C THR A 449 1.72 4.48 -22.51
N ALA A 450 1.98 5.67 -23.06
CA ALA A 450 1.00 6.76 -23.09
C ALA A 450 -0.21 6.43 -23.99
N VAL A 451 0.00 5.78 -25.14
CA VAL A 451 -1.09 5.31 -26.01
C VAL A 451 -1.94 4.26 -25.30
N VAL A 452 -1.31 3.28 -24.62
CA VAL A 452 -2.03 2.28 -23.83
C VAL A 452 -2.79 2.93 -22.68
N TRP A 453 -2.18 3.87 -21.98
CA TRP A 453 -2.83 4.66 -20.93
C TRP A 453 -4.08 5.38 -21.45
N LEU A 454 -3.97 6.04 -22.58
CA LEU A 454 -5.11 6.73 -23.20
C LEU A 454 -6.22 5.76 -23.62
N ASP A 455 -5.85 4.59 -24.19
CA ASP A 455 -6.81 3.56 -24.58
C ASP A 455 -7.55 2.99 -23.36
N ILE A 456 -6.84 2.74 -22.23
CA ILE A 456 -7.46 2.32 -20.97
C ILE A 456 -8.47 3.40 -20.49
N VAL A 457 -8.08 4.67 -20.51
CA VAL A 457 -8.97 5.77 -20.11
C VAL A 457 -10.23 5.82 -20.97
N VAL A 458 -10.09 5.69 -22.29
CA VAL A 458 -11.24 5.78 -23.22
C VAL A 458 -12.15 4.57 -23.10
N ASN A 459 -11.58 3.35 -23.12
CA ASN A 459 -12.38 2.12 -23.22
C ASN A 459 -12.87 1.57 -21.89
N LYS A 460 -12.22 1.94 -20.77
CA LYS A 460 -12.55 1.46 -19.40
C LYS A 460 -13.02 2.58 -18.47
N PHE A 461 -13.42 3.75 -19.04
CA PHE A 461 -13.85 4.91 -18.24
C PHE A 461 -15.02 4.58 -17.31
N LYS A 462 -16.01 3.83 -17.82
CA LYS A 462 -17.13 3.29 -17.04
C LYS A 462 -17.21 1.79 -17.24
N THR A 463 -17.46 1.06 -16.17
CA THR A 463 -17.81 -0.38 -16.22
C THR A 463 -19.32 -0.56 -16.39
N GLU A 464 -19.71 -1.61 -17.07
CA GLU A 464 -21.11 -2.04 -17.15
C GLU A 464 -21.58 -2.40 -15.73
N GLY A 465 -22.50 -1.61 -15.16
CA GLY A 465 -22.92 -1.77 -13.76
C GLY A 465 -22.81 -0.51 -12.88
N GLY A 466 -22.21 0.59 -13.39
CA GLY A 466 -22.29 1.91 -12.78
C GLY A 466 -21.32 2.21 -11.64
N PHE A 467 -20.94 1.24 -10.82
CA PHE A 467 -20.00 1.37 -9.72
C PHE A 467 -18.66 0.74 -10.09
N GLY A 468 -17.80 1.47 -10.74
CA GLY A 468 -16.47 1.03 -11.14
C GLY A 468 -16.04 1.74 -12.41
N GLY A 469 -14.74 1.80 -12.62
CA GLY A 469 -14.16 2.40 -13.80
C GLY A 469 -12.94 3.23 -13.46
N VAL A 470 -12.07 3.43 -14.45
CA VAL A 470 -10.79 4.14 -14.26
C VAL A 470 -10.95 5.61 -13.89
N TRP A 471 -12.17 6.20 -14.02
CA TRP A 471 -12.47 7.55 -13.54
C TRP A 471 -12.15 7.73 -12.05
N ILE A 472 -12.29 6.65 -11.25
CA ILE A 472 -11.96 6.67 -9.82
C ILE A 472 -10.48 7.01 -9.62
N ILE A 473 -9.60 6.35 -10.37
CA ILE A 473 -8.14 6.58 -10.30
C ILE A 473 -7.77 7.97 -10.84
N LEU A 474 -8.47 8.42 -11.90
CA LEU A 474 -8.26 9.76 -12.47
C LEU A 474 -8.62 10.88 -11.49
N LEU A 475 -9.54 10.66 -10.55
CA LEU A 475 -9.85 11.58 -9.46
C LEU A 475 -8.94 11.36 -8.24
N LEU A 476 -8.65 10.11 -7.92
CA LEU A 476 -7.89 9.74 -6.73
C LEU A 476 -6.44 10.25 -6.80
N ILE A 477 -5.76 10.10 -7.93
CA ILE A 477 -4.37 10.55 -8.09
C ILE A 477 -4.23 12.07 -7.85
N PRO A 478 -5.01 12.96 -8.49
CA PRO A 478 -4.96 14.40 -8.19
C PRO A 478 -5.29 14.74 -6.73
N LEU A 479 -6.27 14.04 -6.14
CA LEU A 479 -6.62 14.22 -4.73
C LEU A 479 -5.47 13.84 -3.80
N MET A 480 -4.78 12.73 -4.09
CA MET A 480 -3.59 12.30 -3.34
C MET A 480 -2.46 13.33 -3.49
N VAL A 481 -2.18 13.80 -4.70
CA VAL A 481 -1.15 14.82 -4.97
C VAL A 481 -1.48 16.11 -4.19
N TRP A 482 -2.72 16.56 -4.21
CA TRP A 482 -3.17 17.71 -3.42
C TRP A 482 -2.94 17.51 -1.92
N THR A 483 -3.29 16.33 -1.40
CA THR A 483 -3.06 15.96 0.01
C THR A 483 -1.57 15.96 0.35
N PHE A 484 -0.71 15.40 -0.52
CA PHE A 484 0.74 15.39 -0.32
C PHE A 484 1.31 16.81 -0.25
N LEU A 485 0.86 17.71 -1.13
CA LEU A 485 1.27 19.11 -1.11
C LEU A 485 0.80 19.84 0.15
N LEU A 486 -0.39 19.54 0.66
CA LEU A 486 -0.87 20.09 1.94
C LEU A 486 0.02 19.66 3.10
N ILE A 487 0.36 18.37 3.17
CA ILE A 487 1.25 17.82 4.20
C ILE A 487 2.63 18.47 4.10
N HIS A 488 3.17 18.58 2.90
CA HIS A 488 4.48 19.20 2.67
C HIS A 488 4.52 20.67 3.11
N ARG A 489 3.51 21.46 2.72
CA ARG A 489 3.36 22.87 3.17
C ARG A 489 3.26 22.97 4.68
N HIS A 490 2.56 22.04 5.34
CA HIS A 490 2.48 22.00 6.80
C HIS A 490 3.86 21.80 7.43
N TYR A 491 4.64 20.82 6.96
CA TYR A 491 5.99 20.55 7.49
C TYR A 491 6.97 21.70 7.24
N ILE A 492 6.93 22.33 6.06
CA ILE A 492 7.74 23.53 5.79
C ILE A 492 7.41 24.64 6.79
N ARG A 493 6.11 24.90 7.03
CA ARG A 493 5.66 25.92 7.99
C ARG A 493 6.12 25.61 9.39
N VAL A 494 5.96 24.36 9.85
CA VAL A 494 6.42 23.91 11.18
C VAL A 494 7.93 24.10 11.32
N ASN A 495 8.71 23.69 10.32
CA ASN A 495 10.17 23.86 10.34
C ASN A 495 10.58 25.35 10.37
N ALA A 496 9.89 26.19 9.61
CA ALA A 496 10.16 27.65 9.61
C ALA A 496 9.87 28.28 10.99
N ILE A 497 8.78 27.86 11.64
CA ILE A 497 8.43 28.34 12.99
C ILE A 497 9.47 27.87 14.02
N LEU A 498 9.90 26.60 13.93
CA LEU A 498 10.87 26.05 14.89
C LEU A 498 12.29 26.57 14.69
N ALA A 499 12.68 26.87 13.45
CA ALA A 499 14.01 27.43 13.16
C ALA A 499 14.18 28.90 13.58
N GLY A 500 13.08 29.62 13.81
CA GLY A 500 13.10 31.05 14.10
C GLY A 500 13.28 31.45 15.57
N SER A 501 13.51 30.50 16.50
CA SER A 501 13.71 30.81 17.91
C SER A 501 15.13 31.36 18.17
N ARG A 502 15.24 32.68 18.34
CA ARG A 502 16.48 33.30 18.86
C ARG A 502 16.71 32.83 20.29
N THR A 503 17.93 32.40 20.58
CA THR A 503 18.40 31.94 21.90
C THR A 503 18.34 33.04 22.98
N ASP A 504 18.22 34.30 22.58
CA ASP A 504 18.29 35.46 23.50
C ASP A 504 17.05 35.59 24.42
N ASP A 505 15.91 34.98 24.06
CA ASP A 505 14.67 35.03 24.87
C ASP A 505 14.59 33.97 25.99
N ILE A 506 15.57 33.06 26.08
CA ILE A 506 15.49 31.91 27.00
C ILE A 506 15.77 32.28 28.46
N TYR A 507 16.49 33.37 28.72
CA TYR A 507 17.09 33.63 30.05
C TYR A 507 16.30 34.59 30.97
N GLN A 508 15.16 35.17 30.59
CA GLN A 508 14.47 36.20 31.38
C GLN A 508 12.96 36.01 31.63
N ARG A 509 12.42 34.82 31.45
CA ARG A 509 10.98 34.64 31.71
C ARG A 509 10.72 34.43 33.19
N LYS A 510 9.89 35.31 33.78
CA LYS A 510 9.33 35.11 35.12
C LYS A 510 8.43 33.87 35.08
N GLN A 511 8.48 33.06 36.12
CA GLN A 511 7.73 31.81 36.21
C GLN A 511 6.70 31.91 37.35
N ARG A 512 5.44 31.54 37.06
CA ARG A 512 4.40 31.32 38.03
C ARG A 512 3.99 29.85 38.01
N VAL A 513 4.03 29.21 39.15
CA VAL A 513 3.70 27.79 39.29
C VAL A 513 2.38 27.61 39.98
N VAL A 514 1.47 26.91 39.36
CA VAL A 514 0.10 26.65 39.83
C VAL A 514 -0.09 25.17 40.04
N VAL A 515 -0.51 24.75 41.22
CA VAL A 515 -0.88 23.36 41.54
C VAL A 515 -2.40 23.26 41.60
N LEU A 516 -2.99 22.41 40.75
CA LEU A 516 -4.43 22.14 40.80
C LEU A 516 -4.75 21.14 41.91
N VAL A 517 -5.58 21.49 42.86
CA VAL A 517 -5.88 20.68 44.04
C VAL A 517 -7.40 20.47 44.19
N SER A 518 -7.79 19.24 44.50
CA SER A 518 -9.17 18.87 44.80
C SER A 518 -9.40 18.53 46.28
N GLY A 519 -8.31 18.43 47.06
CA GLY A 519 -8.30 18.07 48.46
C GLY A 519 -6.87 17.93 48.95
N ILE A 520 -6.67 17.67 50.25
CA ILE A 520 -5.34 17.43 50.85
C ILE A 520 -5.10 15.94 50.96
N HIS A 521 -4.12 15.46 50.26
CA HIS A 521 -3.61 14.08 50.32
C HIS A 521 -2.12 14.04 49.97
N ARG A 522 -1.45 12.93 50.22
CA ARG A 522 0.01 12.82 50.03
C ARG A 522 0.47 13.28 48.66
N GLY A 523 -0.21 12.88 47.58
CA GLY A 523 0.14 13.31 46.22
C GLY A 523 0.05 14.82 45.97
N VAL A 524 -0.84 15.56 46.69
CA VAL A 524 -0.89 17.02 46.64
C VAL A 524 0.29 17.61 47.40
N ILE A 525 0.66 17.04 48.54
CA ILE A 525 1.83 17.52 49.32
C ILE A 525 3.10 17.34 48.51
N GLU A 526 3.31 16.20 47.87
CA GLU A 526 4.44 15.95 46.97
C GLU A 526 4.45 16.94 45.80
N ALA A 527 3.30 17.19 45.20
CA ALA A 527 3.19 18.14 44.11
C ALA A 527 3.52 19.57 44.53
N LEU A 528 3.14 20.00 45.76
CA LEU A 528 3.50 21.27 46.31
C LEU A 528 4.99 21.37 46.64
N GLN A 529 5.60 20.33 47.17
CA GLN A 529 7.05 20.26 47.39
C GLN A 529 7.82 20.40 46.05
N TYR A 530 7.39 19.68 45.06
CA TYR A 530 7.98 19.80 43.72
C TYR A 530 7.78 21.18 43.12
N ALA A 531 6.56 21.77 43.26
CA ALA A 531 6.25 23.11 42.82
C ALA A 531 7.19 24.16 43.39
N LYS A 532 7.42 24.09 44.74
CA LYS A 532 8.37 24.97 45.43
C LYS A 532 9.82 24.78 44.95
N ALA A 533 10.22 23.54 44.67
CA ALA A 533 11.56 23.25 44.18
C ALA A 533 11.82 23.85 42.79
N ILE A 534 10.85 23.77 41.88
CA ILE A 534 11.01 24.29 40.51
C ILE A 534 10.78 25.79 40.39
N ALA A 535 9.93 26.37 41.26
CA ALA A 535 9.66 27.79 41.26
C ALA A 535 10.88 28.64 41.65
N GLY A 536 11.79 28.12 42.46
CA GLY A 536 12.95 28.85 42.95
C GLY A 536 12.52 30.09 43.72
N ARG A 537 12.68 31.29 43.14
CA ARG A 537 12.21 32.59 43.69
C ARG A 537 10.84 32.97 43.10
N GLY A 538 10.20 32.15 42.28
CA GLY A 538 8.90 32.40 41.69
C GLY A 538 7.73 32.17 42.64
N GLU A 539 6.54 32.62 42.26
CA GLU A 539 5.31 32.44 43.03
C GLU A 539 4.74 31.03 42.79
N VAL A 540 4.33 30.40 43.91
CA VAL A 540 3.63 29.09 43.88
C VAL A 540 2.24 29.31 44.45
N GLU A 541 1.21 28.96 43.66
CA GLU A 541 -0.18 29.05 44.04
C GLU A 541 -0.86 27.66 43.97
N ALA A 542 -1.77 27.40 44.88
CA ALA A 542 -2.64 26.25 44.79
C ALA A 542 -4.03 26.70 44.33
N TRP A 543 -4.55 26.12 43.27
CA TRP A 543 -5.87 26.44 42.75
C TRP A 543 -6.82 25.29 43.01
N SER A 544 -7.98 25.61 43.62
CA SER A 544 -9.06 24.65 43.82
C SER A 544 -10.35 25.17 43.20
N ILE A 545 -11.08 24.27 42.53
CA ILE A 545 -12.35 24.63 41.93
C ILE A 545 -13.44 24.57 43.01
N ASP A 546 -14.13 25.70 43.18
CA ASP A 546 -15.26 25.83 44.08
C ASP A 546 -16.57 25.77 43.31
N PHE A 547 -17.40 24.81 43.59
CA PHE A 547 -18.74 24.68 43.02
C PHE A 547 -19.72 25.53 43.82
N THR A 548 -19.64 26.85 43.60
CA THR A 548 -20.51 27.84 44.24
C THR A 548 -21.98 27.64 43.90
N ASP A 549 -22.88 28.10 44.77
CA ASP A 549 -24.32 28.16 44.49
C ASP A 549 -24.67 29.33 43.54
N GLU A 550 -25.94 29.48 43.18
CA GLU A 550 -26.42 30.56 42.29
C GLU A 550 -26.20 31.96 42.85
N HIS A 551 -25.93 32.07 44.15
CA HIS A 551 -25.67 33.35 44.87
C HIS A 551 -24.18 33.59 45.12
N GLY A 552 -23.30 32.71 44.64
CA GLY A 552 -21.85 32.84 44.78
C GLY A 552 -21.32 32.47 46.20
N HIS A 553 -22.10 31.75 47.01
CA HIS A 553 -21.61 31.31 48.31
C HIS A 553 -20.63 30.15 48.17
N GLU A 554 -19.57 30.21 48.97
CA GLU A 554 -18.53 29.20 49.03
C GLU A 554 -19.12 27.82 49.44
N SER A 555 -18.70 26.77 48.75
CA SER A 555 -19.17 25.40 49.05
C SER A 555 -18.61 24.92 50.42
N ARG A 556 -19.38 24.07 51.13
CA ARG A 556 -18.91 23.44 52.38
C ARG A 556 -17.60 22.65 52.19
N ALA A 557 -17.38 22.11 50.99
CA ALA A 557 -16.15 21.41 50.67
C ALA A 557 -14.94 22.36 50.61
N MET A 558 -15.12 23.55 50.05
CA MET A 558 -14.09 24.56 49.99
C MET A 558 -13.78 25.17 51.36
N GLU A 559 -14.83 25.45 52.19
CA GLU A 559 -14.63 25.89 53.58
C GLU A 559 -13.81 24.88 54.39
N LYS A 560 -14.10 23.58 54.22
CA LYS A 560 -13.30 22.52 54.86
C LYS A 560 -11.88 22.51 54.34
N LEU A 561 -11.70 22.54 53.03
CA LEU A 561 -10.38 22.56 52.39
C LEU A 561 -9.55 23.74 52.87
N ARG A 562 -10.13 24.94 52.99
CA ARG A 562 -9.45 26.15 53.48
C ARG A 562 -8.98 26.02 54.93
N ARG A 563 -9.83 25.46 55.83
CA ARG A 563 -9.44 25.19 57.22
C ARG A 563 -8.28 24.19 57.31
N ASP A 564 -8.37 23.13 56.58
CA ASP A 564 -7.35 22.10 56.59
C ASP A 564 -6.06 22.60 55.91
N TRP A 565 -6.17 23.48 54.89
CA TRP A 565 -5.05 24.06 54.20
C TRP A 565 -4.09 24.86 55.08
N HIS A 566 -4.64 25.70 55.94
CA HIS A 566 -3.83 26.43 56.91
C HIS A 566 -3.06 25.55 57.87
N ARG A 567 -3.57 24.34 58.11
CA ARG A 567 -2.93 23.40 59.04
C ARG A 567 -1.80 22.58 58.40
N TYR A 568 -1.93 22.24 57.10
CA TYR A 568 -1.03 21.27 56.45
C TYR A 568 -0.21 21.86 55.32
N CYS A 569 -0.56 23.01 54.75
CA CYS A 569 0.08 23.60 53.58
C CYS A 569 0.44 25.08 53.79
N GLU A 570 0.90 25.43 54.99
CA GLU A 570 1.29 26.78 55.35
C GLU A 570 2.34 27.35 54.38
N GLY A 571 2.17 28.62 53.97
CA GLY A 571 3.11 29.31 53.08
C GLY A 571 2.87 29.11 51.56
N THR A 572 1.75 28.46 51.17
CA THR A 572 1.29 28.43 49.77
C THR A 572 -0.16 28.97 49.72
N PRO A 573 -0.44 30.07 48.98
CA PRO A 573 -1.81 30.60 48.89
C PRO A 573 -2.73 29.62 48.18
N LEU A 574 -3.92 29.38 48.77
CA LEU A 574 -5.01 28.64 48.17
C LEU A 574 -5.97 29.62 47.50
N ILE A 575 -6.13 29.49 46.19
CA ILE A 575 -7.00 30.37 45.39
C ILE A 575 -8.23 29.57 44.94
N PRO A 576 -9.44 29.89 45.40
CA PRO A 576 -10.65 29.26 44.89
C PRO A 576 -10.98 29.81 43.51
N ILE A 577 -11.35 28.91 42.60
CA ILE A 577 -11.86 29.24 41.26
C ILE A 577 -13.36 28.91 41.25
N GLU A 578 -14.20 29.92 41.17
CA GLU A 578 -15.64 29.74 41.16
C GLU A 578 -16.14 29.02 39.91
N SER A 579 -17.03 28.05 40.11
CA SER A 579 -17.67 27.29 39.02
C SER A 579 -19.12 26.96 39.33
N PRO A 580 -20.04 27.91 39.09
CA PRO A 580 -21.47 27.71 39.38
C PRO A 580 -22.10 26.62 38.52
N PHE A 581 -21.53 26.31 37.34
CA PHE A 581 -22.02 25.27 36.41
C PHE A 581 -21.35 23.92 36.59
N ARG A 582 -20.61 23.69 37.64
CA ARG A 582 -19.88 22.42 37.93
C ARG A 582 -18.90 21.99 36.83
N LYS A 583 -18.38 22.94 36.07
CA LYS A 583 -17.34 22.71 35.07
C LYS A 583 -15.96 22.82 35.71
N ILE A 584 -15.03 22.00 35.24
CA ILE A 584 -13.67 21.99 35.80
C ILE A 584 -12.69 22.67 34.83
N VAL A 585 -12.79 22.39 33.55
CA VAL A 585 -11.80 22.84 32.56
C VAL A 585 -11.92 24.31 32.22
N GLU A 586 -13.14 24.77 31.93
CA GLU A 586 -13.42 26.16 31.51
C GLU A 586 -12.92 27.19 32.50
N PRO A 587 -13.27 27.13 33.83
CA PRO A 587 -12.85 28.16 34.78
C PRO A 587 -11.33 28.25 34.96
N VAL A 588 -10.63 27.08 34.90
CA VAL A 588 -9.16 27.04 34.94
C VAL A 588 -8.58 27.75 33.73
N VAL A 589 -9.11 27.48 32.55
CA VAL A 589 -8.64 28.07 31.29
C VAL A 589 -8.91 29.58 31.29
N GLU A 590 -10.08 30.01 31.73
CA GLU A 590 -10.45 31.44 31.83
C GLU A 590 -9.51 32.18 32.77
N ARG A 591 -9.20 31.61 33.94
CA ARG A 591 -8.26 32.20 34.91
C ARG A 591 -6.85 32.27 34.33
N LEU A 592 -6.39 31.23 33.65
CA LEU A 592 -5.09 31.24 32.95
C LEU A 592 -5.06 32.31 31.86
N ASP A 593 -6.11 32.42 31.06
CA ASP A 593 -6.18 33.42 29.99
C ASP A 593 -6.26 34.85 30.55
N GLN A 594 -6.87 35.08 31.74
CA GLN A 594 -6.83 36.35 32.46
C GLN A 594 -5.40 36.72 32.89
N ILE A 595 -4.69 35.81 33.55
CA ILE A 595 -3.30 36.05 33.97
C ILE A 595 -2.41 36.33 32.75
N ARG A 596 -2.56 35.57 31.69
CA ARG A 596 -1.77 35.77 30.46
C ARG A 596 -2.01 37.12 29.78
N ARG A 597 -3.19 37.69 29.91
CA ARG A 597 -3.50 39.04 29.38
C ARG A 597 -2.90 40.13 30.21
N HIS A 598 -2.89 39.98 31.54
CA HIS A 598 -2.40 41.00 32.44
C HIS A 598 -0.90 40.92 32.67
N GLU A 599 -0.33 39.70 32.57
CA GLU A 599 1.06 39.43 32.86
C GLU A 599 1.73 38.61 31.72
N PRO A 600 1.90 39.18 30.53
CA PRO A 600 2.36 38.46 29.35
C PRO A 600 3.82 37.99 29.43
N GLU A 601 4.62 38.53 30.37
CA GLU A 601 6.00 38.14 30.62
C GLU A 601 6.15 36.82 31.39
N TYR A 602 5.07 36.34 32.05
CA TYR A 602 5.13 35.09 32.80
C TYR A 602 4.91 33.85 31.90
N THR A 603 5.70 32.82 32.19
CA THR A 603 5.38 31.46 31.80
C THR A 603 4.67 30.78 32.96
N ILE A 604 3.45 30.27 32.71
CA ILE A 604 2.64 29.64 33.75
C ILE A 604 2.87 28.14 33.69
N THR A 605 3.35 27.54 34.79
CA THR A 605 3.50 26.10 34.95
C THR A 605 2.32 25.57 35.76
N VAL A 606 1.50 24.71 35.15
CA VAL A 606 0.36 24.06 35.80
C VAL A 606 0.73 22.64 36.17
N ILE A 607 0.70 22.33 37.46
CA ILE A 607 1.00 21.00 38.00
C ILE A 607 -0.30 20.28 38.33
N LEU A 608 -0.40 19.05 37.81
CA LEU A 608 -1.54 18.15 37.99
C LEU A 608 -1.10 16.96 38.81
N PRO A 609 -1.53 16.78 40.07
CA PRO A 609 -1.35 15.53 40.80
C PRO A 609 -2.28 14.48 40.18
N GLU A 610 -1.70 13.34 39.77
CA GLU A 610 -2.44 12.24 39.14
C GLU A 610 -2.25 10.95 39.93
N PHE A 611 -3.32 10.20 40.20
CA PHE A 611 -3.22 8.88 40.79
C PHE A 611 -2.86 7.83 39.74
N VAL A 612 -1.92 6.97 40.07
CA VAL A 612 -1.56 5.81 39.28
C VAL A 612 -2.04 4.56 40.01
N THR A 613 -2.98 3.86 39.40
CA THR A 613 -3.54 2.62 39.94
C THR A 613 -2.66 1.41 39.58
N GLY A 614 -2.76 0.33 40.36
CA GLY A 614 -1.95 -0.87 40.14
C GLY A 614 -2.27 -1.62 38.84
N HIS A 615 -3.50 -1.53 38.35
CA HIS A 615 -3.94 -2.19 37.14
C HIS A 615 -4.53 -1.18 36.15
N TRP A 616 -4.22 -1.35 34.86
CA TRP A 616 -4.66 -0.41 33.81
C TRP A 616 -6.18 -0.21 33.70
N TRP A 617 -6.97 -1.28 33.99
CA TRP A 617 -8.44 -1.24 33.95
C TRP A 617 -9.05 -0.43 35.10
N GLU A 618 -8.37 -0.30 36.23
CA GLU A 618 -8.80 0.51 37.38
C GLU A 618 -8.85 2.00 37.01
N ASN A 619 -8.00 2.44 36.07
CA ASN A 619 -8.04 3.79 35.54
C ASN A 619 -9.37 4.13 34.86
N LEU A 620 -10.14 3.14 34.38
CA LEU A 620 -11.47 3.37 33.79
C LEU A 620 -12.52 3.73 34.86
N LEU A 621 -12.27 3.38 36.12
CA LEU A 621 -13.17 3.66 37.24
C LEU A 621 -12.97 5.08 37.78
N HIS A 622 -11.87 5.75 37.42
CA HIS A 622 -11.54 7.09 37.89
C HIS A 622 -11.89 8.16 36.85
N ASN A 623 -12.25 9.34 37.36
CA ASN A 623 -12.60 10.47 36.50
C ASN A 623 -11.36 10.98 35.76
N GLN A 624 -11.36 10.93 34.44
CA GLN A 624 -10.27 11.34 33.54
C GLN A 624 -10.10 12.88 33.46
N THR A 625 -10.38 13.62 34.53
CA THR A 625 -10.34 15.08 34.56
C THR A 625 -8.96 15.63 34.31
N ALA A 626 -7.92 15.02 34.89
CA ALA A 626 -6.53 15.42 34.66
C ALA A 626 -6.13 15.28 33.18
N LEU A 627 -6.53 14.20 32.49
CA LEU A 627 -6.28 13.99 31.07
C LEU A 627 -6.95 15.05 30.20
N ARG A 628 -8.22 15.41 30.51
CA ARG A 628 -8.95 16.46 29.77
C ARG A 628 -8.32 17.83 29.99
N LEU A 629 -7.96 18.18 31.22
CA LEU A 629 -7.24 19.41 31.54
C LEU A 629 -5.90 19.47 30.78
N LYS A 630 -5.11 18.45 30.84
CA LYS A 630 -3.84 18.35 30.13
C LYS A 630 -3.99 18.58 28.63
N ALA A 631 -4.97 17.92 27.99
CA ALA A 631 -5.22 18.05 26.56
C ALA A 631 -5.56 19.51 26.16
N VAL A 632 -6.38 20.19 26.95
CA VAL A 632 -6.77 21.59 26.68
C VAL A 632 -5.62 22.56 27.01
N LEU A 633 -4.95 22.40 28.15
CA LEU A 633 -3.85 23.27 28.56
C LEU A 633 -2.65 23.21 27.63
N MET A 634 -2.33 22.05 27.07
CA MET A 634 -1.25 21.90 26.08
C MET A 634 -1.48 22.70 24.79
N THR A 635 -2.71 23.10 24.49
CA THR A 635 -3.00 23.96 23.33
C THR A 635 -2.75 25.43 23.61
N LYS A 636 -2.51 25.82 24.86
CA LYS A 636 -2.35 27.24 25.28
C LYS A 636 -0.87 27.65 25.18
N PRO A 637 -0.55 28.75 24.47
CA PRO A 637 0.82 29.24 24.39
C PRO A 637 1.30 29.75 25.75
N LYS A 638 2.60 29.57 26.07
CA LYS A 638 3.24 29.98 27.34
C LYS A 638 2.68 29.25 28.58
N VAL A 639 1.99 28.14 28.42
CA VAL A 639 1.55 27.25 29.50
C VAL A 639 2.37 25.96 29.43
N VAL A 640 3.02 25.62 30.55
CA VAL A 640 3.72 24.35 30.74
C VAL A 640 2.83 23.47 31.64
N VAL A 641 2.64 22.21 31.25
CA VAL A 641 1.84 21.26 32.05
C VAL A 641 2.75 20.16 32.57
N ILE A 642 2.75 19.97 33.87
CA ILE A 642 3.51 18.91 34.56
C ILE A 642 2.54 17.98 35.27
N SER A 643 2.60 16.68 34.98
CA SER A 643 1.91 15.64 35.73
C SER A 643 2.83 15.07 36.80
N ILE A 644 2.35 14.99 38.02
CA ILE A 644 3.06 14.32 39.12
C ILE A 644 2.29 13.06 39.48
N PRO A 645 2.81 11.87 39.12
CA PRO A 645 2.15 10.60 39.38
C PRO A 645 2.32 10.22 40.86
N TYR A 646 1.21 9.90 41.51
CA TYR A 646 1.18 9.30 42.84
C TYR A 646 0.71 7.86 42.76
N HIS A 647 1.59 6.92 43.09
CA HIS A 647 1.30 5.48 43.01
C HIS A 647 0.49 5.04 44.24
N LEU A 648 -0.65 4.38 44.00
CA LEU A 648 -1.55 3.90 45.05
C LEU A 648 -1.14 2.54 45.64
N GLN A 649 -0.06 1.89 45.13
CA GLN A 649 0.43 0.65 45.71
C GLN A 649 1.32 0.91 46.93
N PRO A 650 1.03 0.30 48.10
CA PRO A 650 1.76 0.58 49.32
C PRO A 650 3.17 -0.04 49.41
N ASP A 651 3.57 -0.95 48.57
CA ASP A 651 4.73 -1.82 48.80
C ASP A 651 5.66 -1.92 47.59
N LEU A 652 6.37 -0.83 47.31
CA LEU A 652 7.64 -0.85 46.54
C LEU A 652 8.58 0.17 47.19
N GLU A 653 8.96 -0.06 48.46
CA GLU A 653 10.20 0.42 49.07
C GLU A 653 11.28 -0.64 48.95
#